data_9dd42db4bb6f5580d96a3a5e92cb8f06
#
_entry.id   9dd42db4bb6f5580d96a3a5e92cb8f06
#
_cell.length_a   1.000
_cell.length_b   1.000
_cell.length_c   1.000
_cell.angle_alpha   90.00
_cell.angle_beta   90.00
_cell.angle_gamma   90.00
#
_symmetry.space_group_name_H-M   'P 1'
#
loop_
_entity.id
_entity.type
_entity.pdbx_description
1 polymer ?
#
loop_
_entity_poly.entity_id
_entity_poly.type
_entity_poly.pdbx_seq_one_letter_code
_entity_poly.pdbx_strand_id
1 'polypeptide(L)'
;MRKYFSLLPLAMLVTTAVYAENLEIINVVSENTGAKSKTNVITTESINRSTETELKGLLKDEPAINFGGGRGTSQWFTIRGMGQDQVDVKVDDAYTDAQLFHHQGRFMFDPALFKKVSVQKGTGSASAGIGATSGAIVAETVSAKDLLKEGQDIGFKVNAGVSSNKGWSKGATVYSRAQAMDVLLSGNWVNESDYKGGHNFRNLEGGTKVQNSSLHQRGLLAKVGVDITEDQRIELSHRQERHYGVRALREEFDFSQDWLTASAQNGNPPTLTREQRANGYTLSQEGNIWYVLDRDGNKIPNTANNAPRYRITTNDTSKIEWTGKNMGFISNAKANVWRSVISREEPSERSRTRLIANGANLNLDSPIGESHLIKYGINYRDQEGKPNSLTVQNGVQMKTQKKRDVGVYTEGIWGLGAFTLTTGLRYDHFSFRAMDGSKSSKGNLNPSVGLIYEVTNDLSLNTSLNYATRSPRFFEVMLSSGAGRGGSAVYSIANNIKPERSRNAEVGFNYKLADSLSLNGSYFWQTIQDTHAFTQIKPGYYEIQNAGKLRNHGYELGAAYKYEGLTLRAGVAYSKPELNGRTVDSTVTAIPIGRTWTTGVSYHFEQPDVEIGWKGRFVQHTSYNSTTNRGGGATTTKRPGYGVNDFYITWKPVESVNVNLALNNAFNKYYRSHSQRAGVSTLPETFV
;
A
#
# COMPACT_ATOMS: atom_id res chain seq x y z
N MET A 1 -44.76 -6.48 -24.11
CA MET A 1 -43.32 -6.27 -24.00
C MET A 1 -43.07 -5.00 -23.22
N ARG A 2 -42.97 -5.09 -21.90
CA ARG A 2 -42.54 -3.99 -21.03
C ARG A 2 -41.08 -4.22 -20.66
N LYS A 3 -40.19 -3.48 -21.30
CA LYS A 3 -38.80 -3.40 -20.92
C LYS A 3 -38.70 -2.54 -19.65
N TYR A 4 -38.26 -3.12 -18.56
CA TYR A 4 -37.90 -2.41 -17.35
C TYR A 4 -36.63 -1.63 -17.64
N PHE A 5 -36.73 -0.31 -17.71
CA PHE A 5 -35.58 0.58 -17.48
C PHE A 5 -35.25 0.48 -15.99
N SER A 6 -34.21 -0.26 -15.68
CA SER A 6 -33.64 -0.15 -14.35
C SER A 6 -33.00 1.21 -14.23
N LEU A 7 -33.56 2.08 -13.43
CA LEU A 7 -32.97 3.34 -13.02
C LEU A 7 -31.60 3.06 -12.41
N LEU A 8 -30.57 3.49 -13.08
CA LEU A 8 -29.21 3.56 -12.54
C LEU A 8 -29.27 4.49 -11.33
N PRO A 9 -28.90 4.05 -10.13
CA PRO A 9 -28.80 4.96 -9.00
C PRO A 9 -27.66 5.95 -9.24
N LEU A 10 -28.00 7.21 -9.10
CA LEU A 10 -27.14 8.36 -9.25
C LEU A 10 -26.07 8.35 -8.14
N ALA A 11 -24.79 8.30 -8.48
CA ALA A 11 -23.72 8.61 -7.55
C ALA A 11 -23.66 10.13 -7.39
N MET A 12 -24.21 10.65 -6.29
CA MET A 12 -24.17 12.07 -5.99
C MET A 12 -23.07 12.37 -5.00
N LEU A 13 -22.06 13.12 -5.44
CA LEU A 13 -21.07 13.75 -4.57
C LEU A 13 -21.36 15.25 -4.50
N VAL A 14 -21.75 15.72 -3.33
CA VAL A 14 -21.86 17.16 -3.08
C VAL A 14 -20.48 17.65 -2.67
N THR A 15 -19.78 18.32 -3.57
CA THR A 15 -18.48 18.93 -3.31
C THR A 15 -18.55 20.43 -3.47
N THR A 16 -17.88 21.12 -2.60
CA THR A 16 -17.60 22.54 -2.78
C THR A 16 -16.51 22.71 -3.82
N ALA A 17 -16.75 23.50 -4.86
CA ALA A 17 -15.76 23.75 -5.89
C ALA A 17 -14.56 24.49 -5.30
N VAL A 18 -13.42 23.84 -5.36
CA VAL A 18 -12.16 24.55 -5.56
C VAL A 18 -11.86 24.43 -7.06
N TYR A 19 -11.66 25.55 -7.72
CA TYR A 19 -11.37 25.59 -9.15
C TYR A 19 -10.35 24.52 -9.52
N ALA A 20 -10.66 23.75 -10.57
CA ALA A 20 -9.74 22.82 -11.21
C ALA A 20 -8.64 23.62 -11.91
N GLU A 21 -7.78 24.24 -11.12
CA GLU A 21 -6.49 24.66 -11.61
C GLU A 21 -5.60 23.45 -11.66
N ASN A 22 -5.36 23.05 -12.90
CA ASN A 22 -4.25 22.19 -13.30
C ASN A 22 -4.20 20.81 -12.62
N LEU A 23 -4.65 19.82 -13.38
CA LEU A 23 -4.05 18.50 -13.31
C LEU A 23 -2.59 18.61 -13.80
N GLU A 24 -1.83 19.48 -13.18
CA GLU A 24 -0.39 19.40 -13.25
C GLU A 24 -0.01 18.03 -12.72
N ILE A 25 0.95 17.39 -13.38
CA ILE A 25 1.87 16.53 -12.66
C ILE A 25 2.48 17.49 -11.64
N ILE A 26 1.82 17.63 -10.50
CA ILE A 26 2.30 18.48 -9.43
C ILE A 26 3.54 17.75 -8.94
N ASN A 27 4.69 18.20 -9.39
CA ASN A 27 5.93 17.93 -8.69
C ASN A 27 5.79 18.64 -7.34
N VAL A 28 5.04 18.03 -6.43
CA VAL A 28 5.01 18.50 -5.07
C VAL A 28 6.43 18.36 -4.59
N VAL A 29 7.08 19.47 -4.43
CA VAL A 29 8.23 19.55 -3.54
C VAL A 29 7.72 18.92 -2.27
N SER A 30 8.24 17.74 -1.92
CA SER A 30 7.92 17.17 -0.64
C SER A 30 8.25 18.26 0.36
N GLU A 31 7.27 18.79 1.05
CA GLU A 31 7.47 19.78 2.11
C GLU A 31 8.49 19.31 3.14
N ASN A 32 8.79 18.01 3.11
CA ASN A 32 9.67 17.34 4.05
C ASN A 32 11.09 17.06 3.55
N THR A 33 11.40 17.15 2.26
CA THR A 33 12.70 16.69 1.77
C THR A 33 13.54 17.74 1.09
N GLY A 34 13.03 18.94 0.83
CA GLY A 34 13.76 19.98 0.09
C GLY A 34 14.23 19.59 -1.32
N ALA A 35 14.30 18.29 -1.61
CA ALA A 35 14.54 17.76 -2.94
C ALA A 35 13.19 17.59 -3.64
N LYS A 36 13.08 17.96 -4.92
CA LYS A 36 11.90 17.63 -5.74
C LYS A 36 11.82 16.11 -5.88
N SER A 37 11.24 15.43 -4.89
CA SER A 37 10.92 14.01 -5.04
C SER A 37 9.76 13.88 -6.02
N LYS A 38 9.80 12.88 -6.89
CA LYS A 38 8.68 12.54 -7.76
C LYS A 38 7.55 12.00 -6.90
N THR A 39 6.60 12.85 -6.58
CA THR A 39 5.45 12.50 -5.77
C THR A 39 4.21 12.68 -6.62
N ASN A 40 3.51 11.59 -6.91
CA ASN A 40 2.20 11.66 -7.51
C ASN A 40 1.19 11.98 -6.42
N VAL A 41 0.46 13.05 -6.59
CA VAL A 41 -0.54 13.50 -5.62
C VAL A 41 -1.94 13.29 -6.18
N ILE A 42 -2.77 12.59 -5.41
CA ILE A 42 -4.20 12.44 -5.64
C ILE A 42 -4.89 13.34 -4.64
N THR A 43 -5.68 14.27 -5.14
CA THR A 43 -6.39 15.27 -4.34
C THR A 43 -7.82 14.83 -4.04
N THR A 44 -8.49 15.56 -3.14
CA THR A 44 -9.94 15.41 -2.88
C THR A 44 -10.75 15.45 -4.17
N GLU A 45 -10.42 16.33 -5.11
CA GLU A 45 -11.13 16.43 -6.38
C GLU A 45 -10.97 15.17 -7.22
N SER A 46 -9.75 14.65 -7.35
CA SER A 46 -9.49 13.38 -8.05
C SER A 46 -10.25 12.22 -7.43
N ILE A 47 -10.32 12.17 -6.09
CA ILE A 47 -11.09 11.15 -5.35
C ILE A 47 -12.59 11.31 -5.64
N ASN A 48 -13.09 12.53 -5.62
CA ASN A 48 -14.51 12.84 -5.88
C ASN A 48 -14.95 12.55 -7.33
N ARG A 49 -14.01 12.59 -8.27
CA ARG A 49 -14.22 12.25 -9.70
C ARG A 49 -13.96 10.77 -9.99
N SER A 50 -13.71 9.95 -8.97
CA SER A 50 -13.42 8.53 -9.12
C SER A 50 -14.59 7.66 -8.64
N THR A 51 -14.77 6.52 -9.30
CA THR A 51 -15.68 5.45 -8.83
C THR A 51 -14.97 4.42 -7.95
N GLU A 52 -13.68 4.61 -7.70
CA GLU A 52 -12.84 3.62 -7.03
C GLU A 52 -13.12 3.56 -5.53
N THR A 53 -13.26 2.36 -5.01
CA THR A 53 -13.53 2.08 -3.60
C THR A 53 -12.30 1.56 -2.85
N GLU A 54 -11.18 1.39 -3.54
CA GLU A 54 -9.93 0.85 -3.02
C GLU A 54 -8.71 1.64 -3.51
N LEU A 55 -7.63 1.62 -2.73
CA LEU A 55 -6.39 2.35 -3.04
C LEU A 55 -5.80 2.00 -4.41
N LYS A 56 -5.87 0.73 -4.81
CA LYS A 56 -5.31 0.28 -6.10
C LYS A 56 -5.96 0.97 -7.31
N GLY A 57 -7.23 1.25 -7.24
CA GLY A 57 -7.94 1.98 -8.29
C GLY A 57 -7.46 3.41 -8.42
N LEU A 58 -7.19 4.08 -7.31
CA LEU A 58 -6.67 5.45 -7.31
C LEU A 58 -5.26 5.57 -7.88
N LEU A 59 -4.41 4.55 -7.69
CA LEU A 59 -2.99 4.58 -8.05
C LEU A 59 -2.68 3.83 -9.35
N LYS A 60 -3.68 3.34 -10.08
CA LYS A 60 -3.50 2.55 -11.31
C LYS A 60 -2.81 3.32 -12.45
N ASP A 61 -2.85 4.63 -12.42
CA ASP A 61 -2.21 5.49 -13.45
C ASP A 61 -0.71 5.72 -13.16
N GLU A 62 -0.19 5.26 -12.03
CA GLU A 62 1.22 5.38 -11.67
C GLU A 62 1.99 4.13 -12.14
N PRO A 63 2.88 4.26 -13.14
CA PRO A 63 3.56 3.10 -13.73
C PRO A 63 4.56 2.41 -12.80
N ALA A 64 5.12 3.13 -11.80
CA ALA A 64 6.08 2.59 -10.85
C ALA A 64 5.43 1.81 -9.70
N ILE A 65 4.10 1.88 -9.56
CA ILE A 65 3.34 1.14 -8.55
C ILE A 65 2.59 -0.01 -9.20
N ASN A 66 2.69 -1.18 -8.61
CA ASN A 66 1.96 -2.34 -9.05
C ASN A 66 1.24 -2.96 -7.86
N PHE A 67 -0.03 -3.27 -8.06
CA PHE A 67 -0.86 -3.97 -7.10
C PHE A 67 -1.07 -5.41 -7.54
N GLY A 68 -0.98 -6.33 -6.60
CA GLY A 68 -1.27 -7.75 -6.78
C GLY A 68 -2.21 -8.24 -5.71
N GLY A 69 -2.76 -9.43 -5.91
CA GLY A 69 -3.72 -10.03 -5.02
C GLY A 69 -5.16 -9.64 -5.32
N GLY A 70 -6.06 -10.07 -4.47
CA GLY A 70 -7.50 -9.86 -4.62
C GLY A 70 -7.96 -8.48 -4.14
N ARG A 71 -9.08 -8.48 -3.42
CA ARG A 71 -9.71 -7.31 -2.84
C ARG A 71 -9.54 -7.25 -1.33
N GLY A 72 -9.77 -6.09 -0.77
CA GLY A 72 -9.73 -5.87 0.68
C GLY A 72 -8.34 -6.14 1.25
N THR A 73 -8.24 -7.02 2.24
CA THR A 73 -7.00 -7.32 2.95
C THR A 73 -6.01 -8.19 2.16
N SER A 74 -6.40 -8.71 0.99
CA SER A 74 -5.49 -9.51 0.16
C SER A 74 -4.64 -8.69 -0.82
N GLN A 75 -4.70 -7.38 -0.77
CA GLN A 75 -3.95 -6.51 -1.66
C GLN A 75 -2.47 -6.41 -1.27
N TRP A 76 -1.62 -6.58 -2.27
CA TRP A 76 -0.16 -6.44 -2.20
C TRP A 76 0.27 -5.33 -3.15
N PHE A 77 1.23 -4.53 -2.76
CA PHE A 77 1.74 -3.52 -3.67
C PHE A 77 3.26 -3.46 -3.67
N THR A 78 3.80 -2.97 -4.77
CA THR A 78 5.22 -2.67 -4.92
C THR A 78 5.41 -1.25 -5.41
N ILE A 79 6.47 -0.61 -4.96
CA ILE A 79 6.97 0.65 -5.52
C ILE A 79 8.34 0.36 -6.13
N ARG A 80 8.49 0.58 -7.43
CA ARG A 80 9.73 0.24 -8.15
C ARG A 80 10.15 -1.22 -7.96
N GLY A 81 9.17 -2.14 -7.91
CA GLY A 81 9.42 -3.56 -7.66
C GLY A 81 9.77 -3.92 -6.21
N MET A 82 9.91 -2.95 -5.31
CA MET A 82 10.17 -3.18 -3.88
C MET A 82 8.87 -3.54 -3.17
N GLY A 83 8.89 -4.65 -2.42
CA GLY A 83 7.71 -5.24 -1.80
C GLY A 83 7.33 -4.63 -0.46
N GLN A 84 6.29 -5.17 0.17
CA GLN A 84 5.70 -4.62 1.41
C GLN A 84 6.67 -4.53 2.60
N ASP A 85 7.77 -5.30 2.58
CA ASP A 85 8.79 -5.22 3.61
C ASP A 85 9.70 -4.01 3.45
N GLN A 86 9.70 -3.39 2.28
CA GLN A 86 10.59 -2.28 1.95
C GLN A 86 9.88 -0.94 1.79
N VAL A 87 8.55 -0.95 1.70
CA VAL A 87 7.72 0.23 1.52
C VAL A 87 6.69 0.36 2.63
N ASP A 88 6.20 1.58 2.88
CA ASP A 88 5.27 1.89 3.95
C ASP A 88 3.95 2.45 3.43
N VAL A 89 2.89 2.32 4.22
CA VAL A 89 1.67 3.11 4.11
C VAL A 89 1.52 3.92 5.39
N LYS A 90 1.54 5.23 5.26
CA LYS A 90 1.43 6.19 6.37
C LYS A 90 0.12 6.95 6.22
N VAL A 91 -0.67 7.00 7.28
CA VAL A 91 -1.90 7.77 7.32
C VAL A 91 -1.86 8.69 8.53
N ASP A 92 -1.89 10.00 8.30
CA ASP A 92 -1.80 11.02 9.34
C ASP A 92 -0.61 10.77 10.30
N ASP A 93 0.56 10.41 9.76
CA ASP A 93 1.79 10.04 10.45
C ASP A 93 1.76 8.72 11.23
N ALA A 94 0.63 8.02 11.26
CA ALA A 94 0.52 6.69 11.86
C ALA A 94 0.80 5.60 10.83
N TYR A 95 1.63 4.62 11.17
CA TYR A 95 1.93 3.48 10.32
C TYR A 95 2.46 2.28 11.11
N THR A 96 2.44 1.11 10.49
CA THR A 96 3.06 -0.11 11.02
C THR A 96 3.78 -0.87 9.92
N ASP A 97 4.93 -1.45 10.24
CA ASP A 97 5.71 -2.30 9.35
C ASP A 97 5.59 -3.80 9.70
N ALA A 98 4.72 -4.14 10.63
CA ALA A 98 4.52 -5.52 11.07
C ALA A 98 3.33 -6.20 10.36
N GLN A 99 3.29 -7.50 10.37
CA GLN A 99 2.33 -8.34 9.68
C GLN A 99 1.59 -9.26 10.63
N LEU A 100 0.26 -9.30 10.53
CA LEU A 100 -0.55 -10.23 11.30
C LEU A 100 -0.45 -11.66 10.74
N PHE A 101 -0.54 -11.78 9.42
CA PHE A 101 -0.51 -13.03 8.69
C PHE A 101 0.09 -12.83 7.29
N HIS A 102 0.97 -13.73 6.84
CA HIS A 102 1.75 -13.58 5.61
C HIS A 102 0.93 -13.69 4.31
N HIS A 103 -0.34 -14.06 4.40
CA HIS A 103 -1.28 -14.09 3.27
C HIS A 103 -2.22 -12.88 3.24
N GLN A 104 -1.92 -11.84 4.00
CA GLN A 104 -2.69 -10.60 4.03
C GLN A 104 -1.78 -9.39 3.77
N GLY A 105 -2.31 -8.39 3.09
CA GLY A 105 -1.69 -7.08 2.97
C GLY A 105 -1.60 -6.37 4.32
N ARG A 106 -0.73 -5.36 4.40
CA ARG A 106 -0.45 -4.64 5.65
C ARG A 106 -1.26 -3.37 5.83
N PHE A 107 -2.11 -3.04 4.88
CA PHE A 107 -2.86 -1.80 4.91
C PHE A 107 -4.35 -2.04 4.67
N MET A 108 -5.14 -1.12 5.20
CA MET A 108 -6.53 -0.92 4.83
C MET A 108 -6.70 0.55 4.47
N PHE A 109 -7.53 0.83 3.47
CA PHE A 109 -7.65 2.16 2.93
C PHE A 109 -9.03 2.37 2.31
N ASP A 110 -9.79 3.29 2.87
CA ASP A 110 -11.06 3.74 2.32
C ASP A 110 -10.90 5.13 1.70
N PRO A 111 -10.87 5.25 0.36
CA PRO A 111 -10.66 6.53 -0.32
C PRO A 111 -11.57 7.66 0.12
N ALA A 112 -12.81 7.34 0.55
CA ALA A 112 -13.79 8.34 0.95
C ALA A 112 -13.40 9.16 2.19
N LEU A 113 -12.40 8.70 2.98
CA LEU A 113 -11.95 9.36 4.20
C LEU A 113 -10.77 10.30 3.99
N PHE A 114 -10.21 10.37 2.78
CA PHE A 114 -8.95 11.06 2.51
C PHE A 114 -9.11 12.33 1.69
N LYS A 115 -8.28 13.31 1.97
CA LYS A 115 -8.15 14.54 1.17
C LYS A 115 -6.97 14.50 0.22
N LYS A 116 -5.94 13.74 0.57
CA LYS A 116 -4.69 13.68 -0.19
C LYS A 116 -4.06 12.29 -0.06
N VAL A 117 -3.59 11.78 -1.16
CA VAL A 117 -2.75 10.57 -1.22
C VAL A 117 -1.54 10.88 -2.08
N SER A 118 -0.36 10.65 -1.56
CA SER A 118 0.88 10.87 -2.28
C SER A 118 1.78 9.64 -2.26
N VAL A 119 2.62 9.48 -3.29
CA VAL A 119 3.55 8.39 -3.43
C VAL A 119 4.97 8.92 -3.33
N GLN A 120 5.69 8.51 -2.32
CA GLN A 120 7.12 8.74 -2.18
C GLN A 120 7.86 7.54 -2.76
N LYS A 121 8.88 7.78 -3.56
CA LYS A 121 9.66 6.74 -4.25
C LYS A 121 11.13 6.81 -3.84
N GLY A 122 11.73 5.64 -3.66
CA GLY A 122 13.13 5.53 -3.27
C GLY A 122 13.37 5.85 -1.78
N THR A 123 14.64 5.99 -1.41
CA THR A 123 15.05 6.28 -0.04
C THR A 123 14.79 7.73 0.31
N GLY A 124 14.08 7.97 1.40
CA GLY A 124 13.79 9.30 1.92
C GLY A 124 15.00 10.00 2.50
N SER A 125 14.94 11.33 2.61
CA SER A 125 15.91 12.16 3.29
C SER A 125 15.78 12.07 4.81
N ALA A 126 16.57 12.85 5.55
CA ALA A 126 16.59 12.81 7.01
C ALA A 126 15.22 13.07 7.66
N SER A 127 14.41 13.95 7.09
CA SER A 127 13.07 14.29 7.59
C SER A 127 11.97 13.29 7.22
N ALA A 128 12.24 12.29 6.37
CA ALA A 128 11.23 11.36 5.86
C ALA A 128 10.68 10.38 6.92
N GLY A 129 11.30 10.29 8.09
CA GLY A 129 10.83 9.47 9.20
C GLY A 129 11.51 8.09 9.30
N ILE A 130 11.03 7.29 10.24
CA ILE A 130 11.56 5.95 10.53
C ILE A 130 11.31 5.01 9.35
N GLY A 131 12.32 4.23 8.95
CA GLY A 131 12.18 3.15 7.98
C GLY A 131 12.01 3.58 6.52
N ALA A 132 12.30 4.82 6.15
CA ALA A 132 12.09 5.38 4.82
C ALA A 132 13.11 4.86 3.78
N THR A 133 13.16 3.54 3.56
CA THR A 133 14.19 2.89 2.72
C THR A 133 13.83 2.85 1.24
N SER A 134 12.60 2.54 0.86
CA SER A 134 12.23 2.29 -0.54
C SER A 134 10.96 3.01 -0.99
N GLY A 135 10.47 3.91 -0.16
CA GLY A 135 9.30 4.72 -0.45
C GLY A 135 8.10 4.43 0.43
N ALA A 136 7.05 5.20 0.22
CA ALA A 136 5.80 5.10 0.97
C ALA A 136 4.61 5.62 0.17
N ILE A 137 3.44 5.14 0.51
CA ILE A 137 2.16 5.79 0.22
C ILE A 137 1.82 6.61 1.47
N VAL A 138 1.67 7.90 1.31
CA VAL A 138 1.36 8.84 2.39
C VAL A 138 0.00 9.44 2.16
N ALA A 139 -0.90 9.29 3.11
CA ALA A 139 -2.26 9.75 3.02
C ALA A 139 -2.64 10.65 4.20
N GLU A 140 -3.47 11.64 3.91
CA GLU A 140 -4.02 12.57 4.88
C GLU A 140 -5.54 12.48 4.87
N THR A 141 -6.14 12.31 6.05
CA THR A 141 -7.60 12.28 6.18
C THR A 141 -8.19 13.68 6.11
N VAL A 142 -9.43 13.76 5.65
CA VAL A 142 -10.17 15.02 5.53
C VAL A 142 -10.48 15.63 6.90
N SER A 143 -10.51 16.95 6.99
CA SER A 143 -10.96 17.70 8.16
C SER A 143 -12.09 18.67 7.80
N ALA A 144 -12.79 19.23 8.80
CA ALA A 144 -13.84 20.20 8.54
C ALA A 144 -13.33 21.44 7.79
N LYS A 145 -12.12 21.91 8.12
CA LYS A 145 -11.49 23.05 7.44
C LYS A 145 -11.20 22.81 5.96
N ASP A 146 -11.01 21.54 5.54
CA ASP A 146 -10.77 21.18 4.14
C ASP A 146 -12.07 21.25 3.30
N LEU A 147 -13.24 21.22 3.94
CA LEU A 147 -14.55 21.12 3.30
C LEU A 147 -15.38 22.38 3.43
N LEU A 148 -15.19 23.17 4.50
CA LEU A 148 -15.94 24.42 4.73
C LEU A 148 -15.47 25.52 3.76
N LYS A 149 -16.42 26.13 3.07
CA LYS A 149 -16.18 27.34 2.27
C LYS A 149 -16.03 28.56 3.19
N GLU A 150 -15.47 29.62 2.66
CA GLU A 150 -15.42 30.92 3.34
C GLU A 150 -16.86 31.37 3.71
N GLY A 151 -17.04 31.75 4.97
CA GLY A 151 -18.35 32.16 5.50
C GLY A 151 -19.33 31.00 5.76
N GLN A 152 -18.95 29.76 5.57
CA GLN A 152 -19.78 28.58 5.85
C GLN A 152 -19.45 28.01 7.24
N ASP A 153 -20.50 27.85 8.09
CA ASP A 153 -20.35 27.27 9.43
C ASP A 153 -20.75 25.81 9.51
N ILE A 154 -21.55 25.31 8.57
CA ILE A 154 -22.00 23.91 8.53
C ILE A 154 -22.09 23.42 7.07
N GLY A 155 -21.73 22.19 6.85
CA GLY A 155 -21.90 21.54 5.57
C GLY A 155 -22.06 20.02 5.70
N PHE A 156 -22.45 19.41 4.60
CA PHE A 156 -22.56 17.97 4.50
C PHE A 156 -22.16 17.51 3.09
N LYS A 157 -21.71 16.28 3.00
CA LYS A 157 -21.37 15.59 1.76
C LYS A 157 -22.03 14.21 1.80
N VAL A 158 -22.66 13.79 0.71
CA VAL A 158 -23.19 12.44 0.55
C VAL A 158 -22.67 11.81 -0.73
N ASN A 159 -22.46 10.52 -0.71
CA ASN A 159 -22.10 9.76 -1.89
C ASN A 159 -22.90 8.45 -1.94
N ALA A 160 -23.22 8.01 -3.14
CA ALA A 160 -23.82 6.71 -3.39
C ALA A 160 -23.33 6.19 -4.74
N GLY A 161 -23.15 4.89 -4.83
CA GLY A 161 -22.69 4.23 -6.05
C GLY A 161 -23.20 2.81 -6.17
N VAL A 162 -23.19 2.30 -7.40
CA VAL A 162 -23.48 0.91 -7.71
C VAL A 162 -22.47 0.37 -8.71
N SER A 163 -22.26 -0.94 -8.68
CA SER A 163 -21.39 -1.62 -9.63
C SER A 163 -22.10 -2.83 -10.25
N SER A 164 -21.65 -3.22 -11.45
CA SER A 164 -22.15 -4.41 -12.16
C SER A 164 -21.95 -5.71 -11.37
N ASN A 165 -21.10 -5.67 -10.34
CA ASN A 165 -20.79 -6.75 -9.41
C ASN A 165 -21.87 -6.94 -8.33
N LYS A 166 -23.10 -6.49 -8.55
CA LYS A 166 -24.16 -6.41 -7.56
C LYS A 166 -23.73 -5.64 -6.32
N GLY A 167 -22.85 -4.67 -6.53
CA GLY A 167 -22.25 -3.86 -5.48
C GLY A 167 -22.98 -2.55 -5.30
N TRP A 168 -22.82 -2.00 -4.11
CA TRP A 168 -23.23 -0.65 -3.77
C TRP A 168 -22.23 -0.01 -2.80
N SER A 169 -22.11 1.29 -2.88
CA SER A 169 -21.42 2.12 -1.91
C SER A 169 -22.32 3.25 -1.45
N LYS A 170 -22.15 3.68 -0.22
CA LYS A 170 -22.85 4.85 0.34
C LYS A 170 -22.02 5.48 1.43
N GLY A 171 -22.04 6.78 1.52
CA GLY A 171 -21.36 7.52 2.56
C GLY A 171 -21.99 8.86 2.85
N ALA A 172 -21.69 9.38 4.02
CA ALA A 172 -22.08 10.70 4.45
C ALA A 172 -20.98 11.32 5.33
N THR A 173 -20.76 12.61 5.16
CA THR A 173 -19.88 13.42 5.98
C THR A 173 -20.62 14.67 6.41
N VAL A 174 -20.61 14.95 7.71
CA VAL A 174 -21.14 16.19 8.28
C VAL A 174 -19.97 16.93 8.92
N TYR A 175 -19.90 18.22 8.71
CA TYR A 175 -18.82 19.05 9.21
C TYR A 175 -19.34 20.44 9.58
N SER A 176 -18.79 21.01 10.63
CA SER A 176 -19.22 22.31 11.16
C SER A 176 -18.06 23.03 11.84
N ARG A 177 -18.17 24.34 11.90
CA ARG A 177 -17.29 25.22 12.68
C ARG A 177 -18.14 26.15 13.53
N ALA A 178 -17.79 26.29 14.78
CA ALA A 178 -18.36 27.26 15.71
C ALA A 178 -17.23 27.94 16.48
N GLN A 179 -17.06 29.23 16.31
CA GLN A 179 -15.97 30.00 16.91
C GLN A 179 -14.59 29.36 16.59
N ALA A 180 -13.86 28.94 17.62
CA ALA A 180 -12.54 28.34 17.50
C ALA A 180 -12.55 26.83 17.31
N MET A 181 -13.72 26.19 17.35
CA MET A 181 -13.85 24.72 17.27
C MET A 181 -14.48 24.31 15.93
N ASP A 182 -13.93 23.25 15.36
CA ASP A 182 -14.53 22.57 14.22
C ASP A 182 -14.66 21.06 14.48
N VAL A 183 -15.65 20.45 13.85
CA VAL A 183 -15.95 19.01 13.98
C VAL A 183 -16.25 18.42 12.62
N LEU A 184 -15.83 17.17 12.43
CA LEU A 184 -16.16 16.36 11.27
C LEU A 184 -16.53 14.96 11.72
N LEU A 185 -17.61 14.43 11.15
CA LEU A 185 -18.00 13.03 11.27
C LEU A 185 -18.28 12.48 9.88
N SER A 186 -17.57 11.42 9.50
CA SER A 186 -17.70 10.76 8.21
C SER A 186 -17.90 9.27 8.37
N GLY A 187 -18.76 8.69 7.55
CA GLY A 187 -18.97 7.25 7.46
C GLY A 187 -19.13 6.83 6.01
N ASN A 188 -18.51 5.71 5.64
CA ASN A 188 -18.63 5.12 4.32
C ASN A 188 -18.78 3.61 4.39
N TRP A 189 -19.62 3.04 3.52
CA TRP A 189 -19.89 1.62 3.43
C TRP A 189 -19.82 1.16 1.99
N VAL A 190 -19.11 0.07 1.76
CA VAL A 190 -19.00 -0.60 0.46
C VAL A 190 -19.41 -2.06 0.63
N ASN A 191 -20.24 -2.54 -0.26
CA ASN A 191 -20.67 -3.94 -0.29
C ASN A 191 -20.72 -4.41 -1.74
N GLU A 192 -19.82 -5.31 -2.12
CA GLU A 192 -19.72 -5.87 -3.44
C GLU A 192 -19.63 -7.40 -3.37
N SER A 193 -20.35 -8.06 -4.29
CA SER A 193 -20.31 -9.52 -4.41
C SER A 193 -18.99 -9.99 -5.02
N ASP A 194 -18.79 -11.32 -5.05
CA ASP A 194 -17.69 -11.94 -5.76
C ASP A 194 -17.63 -11.46 -7.22
N TYR A 195 -16.46 -11.03 -7.67
CA TYR A 195 -16.30 -10.52 -9.02
C TYR A 195 -16.16 -11.65 -10.05
N LYS A 196 -16.45 -11.36 -11.30
CA LYS A 196 -16.22 -12.27 -12.41
C LYS A 196 -14.76 -12.16 -12.87
N GLY A 197 -14.13 -13.29 -13.13
CA GLY A 197 -12.83 -13.34 -13.79
C GLY A 197 -12.94 -12.88 -15.27
N GLY A 198 -11.80 -12.49 -15.85
CA GLY A 198 -11.77 -12.10 -17.27
C GLY A 198 -12.06 -13.23 -18.24
N HIS A 199 -11.98 -12.92 -19.52
CA HIS A 199 -12.30 -13.87 -20.60
C HIS A 199 -11.60 -15.23 -20.39
N ASN A 200 -12.36 -16.32 -20.52
CA ASN A 200 -11.90 -17.69 -20.31
C ASN A 200 -11.55 -18.09 -18.86
N PHE A 201 -11.73 -17.22 -17.86
CA PHE A 201 -11.60 -17.66 -16.48
C PHE A 201 -12.67 -18.71 -16.14
N ARG A 202 -12.25 -19.77 -15.45
CA ARG A 202 -13.14 -20.75 -14.83
C ARG A 202 -12.62 -21.08 -13.43
N ASN A 203 -13.51 -21.03 -12.46
CA ASN A 203 -13.24 -21.58 -11.12
C ASN A 203 -13.34 -23.10 -11.13
N LEU A 204 -13.06 -23.75 -10.00
CA LEU A 204 -13.11 -25.23 -9.89
C LEU A 204 -14.48 -25.85 -10.20
N GLU A 205 -15.55 -25.09 -10.07
CA GLU A 205 -16.91 -25.52 -10.38
C GLU A 205 -17.34 -25.19 -11.82
N GLY A 206 -16.39 -24.72 -12.64
CA GLY A 206 -16.65 -24.29 -14.02
C GLY A 206 -17.31 -22.91 -14.12
N GLY A 207 -17.57 -22.24 -13.02
CA GLY A 207 -18.19 -20.92 -12.97
C GLY A 207 -17.20 -19.79 -13.33
N THR A 208 -17.75 -18.60 -13.61
CA THR A 208 -16.96 -17.43 -13.99
C THR A 208 -16.63 -16.49 -12.81
N LYS A 209 -17.14 -16.78 -11.62
CA LYS A 209 -16.87 -15.96 -10.42
C LYS A 209 -15.61 -16.40 -9.70
N VAL A 210 -14.84 -15.44 -9.24
CA VAL A 210 -13.76 -15.67 -8.30
C VAL A 210 -14.36 -15.81 -6.91
N GLN A 211 -14.38 -17.03 -6.40
CA GLN A 211 -15.03 -17.35 -5.13
C GLN A 211 -14.35 -16.65 -3.96
N ASN A 212 -15.14 -16.18 -2.99
CA ASN A 212 -14.68 -15.48 -1.78
C ASN A 212 -13.91 -14.17 -2.06
N SER A 213 -14.19 -13.50 -3.18
CA SER A 213 -13.59 -12.23 -3.58
C SER A 213 -14.49 -11.01 -3.32
N SER A 214 -15.61 -11.20 -2.63
CA SER A 214 -16.51 -10.11 -2.23
C SER A 214 -15.79 -9.04 -1.41
N LEU A 215 -16.20 -7.79 -1.51
CA LEU A 215 -15.68 -6.68 -0.71
C LEU A 215 -16.79 -6.16 0.21
N HIS A 216 -16.57 -6.28 1.50
CA HIS A 216 -17.40 -5.65 2.53
C HIS A 216 -16.48 -4.75 3.36
N GLN A 217 -16.68 -3.45 3.23
CA GLN A 217 -15.83 -2.43 3.82
C GLN A 217 -16.69 -1.40 4.57
N ARG A 218 -16.17 -0.96 5.70
CA ARG A 218 -16.70 0.15 6.47
C ARG A 218 -15.58 1.08 6.88
N GLY A 219 -15.74 2.38 6.61
CA GLY A 219 -14.85 3.44 7.03
C GLY A 219 -15.58 4.43 7.94
N LEU A 220 -14.97 4.82 9.03
CA LEU A 220 -15.46 5.85 9.94
C LEU A 220 -14.32 6.82 10.26
N LEU A 221 -14.61 8.10 10.31
CA LEU A 221 -13.69 9.15 10.71
C LEU A 221 -14.41 10.20 11.55
N ALA A 222 -13.84 10.50 12.72
CA ALA A 222 -14.29 11.59 13.57
C ALA A 222 -13.10 12.48 13.88
N LYS A 223 -13.27 13.80 13.75
CA LYS A 223 -12.26 14.80 14.08
C LYS A 223 -12.88 15.95 14.85
N VAL A 224 -12.14 16.45 15.82
CA VAL A 224 -12.43 17.69 16.55
C VAL A 224 -11.17 18.51 16.58
N GLY A 225 -11.24 19.71 16.03
CA GLY A 225 -10.14 20.67 16.03
C GLY A 225 -10.48 21.92 16.84
N VAL A 226 -9.51 22.45 17.54
CA VAL A 226 -9.64 23.68 18.33
C VAL A 226 -8.47 24.60 18.03
N ASP A 227 -8.75 25.78 17.53
CA ASP A 227 -7.77 26.84 17.38
C ASP A 227 -7.61 27.55 18.72
N ILE A 228 -6.51 27.26 19.42
CA ILE A 228 -6.21 27.86 20.75
C ILE A 228 -5.88 29.33 20.56
N THR A 229 -5.13 29.64 19.53
CA THR A 229 -4.81 30.98 19.04
C THR A 229 -4.83 30.96 17.49
N GLU A 230 -4.59 32.10 16.85
CA GLU A 230 -4.43 32.16 15.39
C GLU A 230 -3.27 31.29 14.89
N ASP A 231 -2.24 31.10 15.72
CA ASP A 231 -1.03 30.34 15.39
C ASP A 231 -0.98 28.94 15.99
N GLN A 232 -1.92 28.55 16.85
CA GLN A 232 -1.86 27.27 17.53
C GLN A 232 -3.18 26.52 17.48
N ARG A 233 -3.10 25.25 17.12
CA ARG A 233 -4.25 24.35 16.98
C ARG A 233 -3.99 22.99 17.62
N ILE A 234 -5.02 22.43 18.24
CA ILE A 234 -5.06 21.02 18.63
C ILE A 234 -6.15 20.31 17.84
N GLU A 235 -5.85 19.13 17.30
CA GLU A 235 -6.80 18.26 16.64
C GLU A 235 -6.79 16.86 17.27
N LEU A 236 -7.97 16.38 17.58
CA LEU A 236 -8.24 15.01 18.00
C LEU A 236 -8.86 14.27 16.82
N SER A 237 -8.37 13.09 16.50
CA SER A 237 -8.94 12.27 15.43
C SER A 237 -9.06 10.80 15.83
N HIS A 238 -10.12 10.17 15.36
CA HIS A 238 -10.30 8.73 15.41
C HIS A 238 -10.75 8.23 14.05
N ARG A 239 -10.04 7.23 13.53
CA ARG A 239 -10.33 6.55 12.27
C ARG A 239 -10.48 5.07 12.52
N GLN A 240 -11.55 4.48 11.98
CA GLN A 240 -11.73 3.04 11.95
C GLN A 240 -11.98 2.59 10.51
N GLU A 241 -11.25 1.60 10.08
CA GLU A 241 -11.49 0.90 8.80
C GLU A 241 -11.66 -0.58 9.09
N ARG A 242 -12.68 -1.18 8.50
CA ARG A 242 -13.05 -2.57 8.75
C ARG A 242 -13.38 -3.27 7.44
N HIS A 243 -12.70 -4.39 7.21
CA HIS A 243 -13.03 -5.35 6.16
C HIS A 243 -13.56 -6.64 6.80
N TYR A 244 -14.65 -7.18 6.26
CA TYR A 244 -15.27 -8.38 6.82
C TYR A 244 -15.95 -9.21 5.73
N GLY A 245 -16.19 -10.47 6.02
CA GLY A 245 -16.85 -11.41 5.12
C GLY A 245 -16.25 -12.81 5.17
N VAL A 246 -16.80 -13.68 4.34
CA VAL A 246 -16.26 -15.02 4.15
C VAL A 246 -15.05 -14.91 3.24
N ARG A 247 -13.89 -15.35 3.75
CA ARG A 247 -12.60 -15.26 3.06
C ARG A 247 -11.87 -16.58 3.12
N ALA A 248 -11.19 -16.95 2.05
CA ALA A 248 -10.24 -18.04 2.07
C ALA A 248 -9.12 -17.75 3.09
N LEU A 249 -8.49 -18.77 3.63
CA LEU A 249 -7.36 -18.59 4.57
C LEU A 249 -6.20 -17.83 3.90
N ARG A 250 -5.93 -18.19 2.66
CA ARG A 250 -4.93 -17.58 1.79
C ARG A 250 -5.69 -16.83 0.70
N GLU A 251 -6.02 -15.59 0.97
CA GLU A 251 -6.94 -14.81 0.16
C GLU A 251 -6.41 -14.49 -1.24
N GLU A 252 -5.08 -14.50 -1.42
CA GLU A 252 -4.43 -14.25 -2.70
C GLU A 252 -4.41 -15.46 -3.65
N PHE A 253 -4.88 -16.62 -3.22
CA PHE A 253 -4.87 -17.83 -4.01
C PHE A 253 -6.22 -18.11 -4.65
N ASP A 254 -6.22 -18.44 -5.93
CA ASP A 254 -7.36 -19.08 -6.56
C ASP A 254 -7.38 -20.59 -6.26
N PHE A 255 -8.47 -21.25 -6.59
CA PHE A 255 -8.65 -22.66 -6.33
C PHE A 255 -8.17 -23.56 -7.48
N SER A 256 -7.56 -23.00 -8.52
CA SER A 256 -7.13 -23.76 -9.72
C SER A 256 -5.72 -24.32 -9.62
N GLN A 257 -5.20 -24.56 -8.41
CA GLN A 257 -3.76 -24.75 -8.23
C GLN A 257 -3.34 -26.13 -7.79
N ASP A 258 -2.17 -26.56 -8.32
CA ASP A 258 -1.56 -27.82 -7.95
C ASP A 258 -1.37 -28.00 -6.44
N TRP A 259 -0.98 -26.96 -5.72
CA TRP A 259 -0.79 -27.13 -4.29
C TRP A 259 -2.10 -27.17 -3.47
N LEU A 260 -3.21 -26.64 -3.99
CA LEU A 260 -4.54 -26.84 -3.39
C LEU A 260 -5.04 -28.28 -3.55
N THR A 261 -4.50 -29.01 -4.49
CA THR A 261 -4.76 -30.45 -4.62
C THR A 261 -3.93 -31.27 -3.67
N ALA A 262 -2.85 -30.71 -3.08
CA ALA A 262 -2.02 -31.39 -2.10
C ALA A 262 -2.83 -31.76 -0.85
N SER A 263 -2.94 -33.01 -0.53
CA SER A 263 -3.73 -33.51 0.59
C SER A 263 -2.92 -33.66 1.87
N ALA A 264 -1.62 -33.89 1.77
CA ALA A 264 -0.69 -33.94 2.90
C ALA A 264 0.73 -33.59 2.45
N GLN A 265 1.48 -33.05 3.38
CA GLN A 265 2.92 -32.79 3.25
C GLN A 265 3.67 -33.59 4.32
N ASN A 266 4.95 -33.83 4.14
CA ASN A 266 5.83 -34.54 5.08
C ASN A 266 5.64 -36.06 5.20
N GLY A 267 5.38 -36.75 4.11
CA GLY A 267 5.54 -38.19 3.99
C GLY A 267 4.40 -39.05 4.52
N ASN A 268 3.41 -38.50 5.24
CA ASN A 268 2.27 -39.26 5.73
C ASN A 268 1.09 -39.18 4.74
N PRO A 269 0.54 -40.34 4.30
CA PRO A 269 -0.63 -40.35 3.44
C PRO A 269 -1.87 -39.80 4.16
N PRO A 270 -2.72 -39.01 3.46
CA PRO A 270 -4.02 -38.65 4.01
C PRO A 270 -4.93 -39.87 4.11
N THR A 271 -5.90 -39.80 5.02
CA THR A 271 -6.92 -40.86 5.14
C THR A 271 -8.09 -40.53 4.23
N LEU A 272 -8.39 -41.38 3.27
CA LEU A 272 -9.60 -41.27 2.45
C LEU A 272 -10.85 -41.42 3.32
N THR A 273 -11.86 -40.59 3.09
CA THR A 273 -13.16 -40.73 3.72
C THR A 273 -13.85 -42.03 3.26
N ARG A 274 -14.88 -42.48 3.99
CA ARG A 274 -15.68 -43.66 3.60
C ARG A 274 -16.31 -43.46 2.22
N GLU A 275 -16.81 -42.24 1.95
CA GLU A 275 -17.40 -41.85 0.68
C GLU A 275 -16.37 -41.86 -0.47
N GLN A 276 -15.19 -41.29 -0.24
CA GLN A 276 -14.11 -41.32 -1.23
C GLN A 276 -13.71 -42.72 -1.61
N ARG A 277 -13.57 -43.64 -0.63
CA ARG A 277 -13.29 -45.05 -0.89
C ARG A 277 -14.40 -45.72 -1.67
N ALA A 278 -15.65 -45.46 -1.31
CA ALA A 278 -16.82 -46.03 -2.02
C ALA A 278 -16.89 -45.54 -3.48
N ASN A 279 -16.43 -44.32 -3.74
CA ASN A 279 -16.39 -43.71 -5.08
C ASN A 279 -15.11 -44.09 -5.87
N GLY A 280 -14.26 -44.98 -5.36
CA GLY A 280 -13.07 -45.48 -6.06
C GLY A 280 -11.90 -44.49 -6.08
N TYR A 281 -11.84 -43.56 -5.13
CA TYR A 281 -10.73 -42.61 -5.03
C TYR A 281 -9.46 -43.30 -4.55
N THR A 282 -8.32 -42.85 -5.04
CA THR A 282 -7.00 -43.43 -4.74
C THR A 282 -6.05 -42.33 -4.23
N LEU A 283 -4.89 -42.72 -3.76
CA LEU A 283 -3.83 -41.84 -3.33
C LEU A 283 -2.65 -41.91 -4.30
N SER A 284 -2.04 -40.81 -4.59
CA SER A 284 -0.79 -40.68 -5.34
C SER A 284 0.22 -39.87 -4.56
N GLN A 285 1.49 -40.23 -4.67
CA GLN A 285 2.58 -39.49 -4.06
C GLN A 285 3.54 -38.97 -5.14
N GLU A 286 3.82 -37.68 -5.11
CA GLU A 286 4.81 -37.01 -5.95
C GLU A 286 5.82 -36.29 -5.03
N GLY A 287 7.03 -36.79 -4.96
CA GLY A 287 8.01 -36.35 -3.96
C GLY A 287 7.50 -36.52 -2.53
N ASN A 288 7.42 -35.44 -1.77
CA ASN A 288 6.90 -35.43 -0.38
C ASN A 288 5.43 -35.03 -0.28
N ILE A 289 4.72 -34.95 -1.42
CA ILE A 289 3.34 -34.46 -1.45
C ILE A 289 2.40 -35.58 -1.84
N TRP A 290 1.35 -35.75 -1.05
CA TRP A 290 0.27 -36.68 -1.32
C TRP A 290 -0.91 -35.99 -1.99
N TYR A 291 -1.52 -36.68 -2.94
CA TYR A 291 -2.72 -36.25 -3.66
C TYR A 291 -3.81 -37.29 -3.52
N VAL A 292 -5.04 -36.87 -3.46
CA VAL A 292 -6.23 -37.68 -3.64
C VAL A 292 -6.61 -37.59 -5.12
N LEU A 293 -6.74 -38.78 -5.76
CA LEU A 293 -7.18 -38.89 -7.14
C LEU A 293 -8.61 -39.40 -7.20
N ASP A 294 -9.40 -38.89 -8.15
CA ASP A 294 -10.71 -39.44 -8.48
C ASP A 294 -10.59 -40.76 -9.24
N ARG A 295 -11.73 -41.34 -9.63
CA ARG A 295 -11.79 -42.60 -10.38
C ARG A 295 -11.04 -42.53 -11.73
N ASP A 296 -11.00 -41.33 -12.31
CA ASP A 296 -10.38 -41.04 -13.61
C ASP A 296 -8.90 -40.68 -13.49
N GLY A 297 -8.36 -40.67 -12.28
CA GLY A 297 -6.96 -40.37 -12.00
C GLY A 297 -6.67 -38.85 -11.89
N ASN A 298 -7.68 -38.00 -11.85
CA ASN A 298 -7.49 -36.55 -11.69
C ASN A 298 -7.27 -36.18 -10.22
N LYS A 299 -6.36 -35.26 -9.97
CA LYS A 299 -6.13 -34.70 -8.63
C LYS A 299 -7.35 -33.94 -8.14
N ILE A 300 -7.86 -34.31 -6.98
CA ILE A 300 -9.01 -33.66 -6.35
C ILE A 300 -8.54 -32.46 -5.53
N PRO A 301 -9.18 -31.30 -5.67
CA PRO A 301 -8.87 -30.14 -4.86
C PRO A 301 -9.05 -30.42 -3.36
N ASN A 302 -8.03 -30.10 -2.57
CA ASN A 302 -8.13 -30.13 -1.11
C ASN A 302 -8.57 -28.74 -0.59
N THR A 303 -9.86 -28.49 -0.60
CA THR A 303 -10.42 -27.21 -0.14
C THR A 303 -10.13 -26.94 1.34
N ALA A 304 -9.82 -27.94 2.14
CA ALA A 304 -9.42 -27.78 3.54
C ALA A 304 -8.13 -26.98 3.70
N ASN A 305 -7.19 -27.05 2.73
CA ASN A 305 -5.96 -26.26 2.75
C ASN A 305 -6.20 -24.76 2.68
N ASN A 306 -7.34 -24.34 2.14
CA ASN A 306 -7.69 -22.94 2.01
C ASN A 306 -9.17 -22.67 2.37
N ALA A 307 -9.66 -23.36 3.40
CA ALA A 307 -11.06 -23.32 3.79
C ALA A 307 -11.56 -21.89 4.04
N PRO A 308 -12.66 -21.48 3.41
CA PRO A 308 -13.25 -20.19 3.65
C PRO A 308 -13.81 -20.11 5.09
N ARG A 309 -13.57 -18.96 5.73
CA ARG A 309 -14.11 -18.65 7.07
C ARG A 309 -14.56 -17.21 7.12
N TYR A 310 -15.53 -16.91 7.97
CA TYR A 310 -15.88 -15.53 8.23
C TYR A 310 -14.77 -14.85 9.03
N ARG A 311 -14.26 -13.75 8.51
CA ARG A 311 -13.16 -12.98 9.09
C ARG A 311 -13.50 -11.51 9.17
N ILE A 312 -12.92 -10.88 10.17
CA ILE A 312 -13.03 -9.43 10.39
C ILE A 312 -11.61 -8.92 10.59
N THR A 313 -11.21 -7.95 9.77
CA THR A 313 -9.97 -7.20 9.97
C THR A 313 -10.34 -5.75 10.22
N THR A 314 -9.85 -5.18 11.31
CA THR A 314 -10.13 -3.80 11.72
C THR A 314 -8.83 -3.07 11.98
N ASN A 315 -8.74 -1.82 11.53
CA ASN A 315 -7.70 -0.87 11.91
C ASN A 315 -8.36 0.30 12.63
N ASP A 316 -8.05 0.45 13.91
CA ASP A 316 -8.48 1.57 14.76
C ASP A 316 -7.26 2.47 15.00
N THR A 317 -7.32 3.74 14.61
CA THR A 317 -6.26 4.71 14.82
C THR A 317 -6.80 5.96 15.48
N SER A 318 -6.24 6.31 16.63
CA SER A 318 -6.52 7.55 17.35
C SER A 318 -5.27 8.41 17.39
N LYS A 319 -5.43 9.72 17.22
CA LYS A 319 -4.32 10.69 17.20
C LYS A 319 -4.72 11.98 17.91
N ILE A 320 -3.77 12.54 18.63
CA ILE A 320 -3.78 13.93 19.11
C ILE A 320 -2.64 14.64 18.42
N GLU A 321 -2.92 15.76 17.80
CA GLU A 321 -1.93 16.57 17.10
C GLU A 321 -2.01 18.02 17.55
N TRP A 322 -0.87 18.60 17.83
CA TRP A 322 -0.69 20.03 18.01
C TRP A 322 0.13 20.59 16.86
N THR A 323 -0.32 21.71 16.31
CA THR A 323 0.41 22.50 15.32
C THR A 323 0.59 23.92 15.83
N GLY A 324 1.77 24.47 15.59
CA GLY A 324 2.10 25.83 15.96
C GLY A 324 2.85 26.55 14.85
N LYS A 325 2.64 27.86 14.72
CA LYS A 325 3.30 28.73 13.75
C LYS A 325 3.87 29.95 14.47
N ASN A 326 4.83 30.64 13.82
CA ASN A 326 5.35 31.94 14.25
C ASN A 326 5.80 32.01 15.72
N MET A 327 6.47 30.98 16.21
CA MET A 327 6.91 30.90 17.61
C MET A 327 8.39 31.30 17.73
N GLY A 328 8.68 32.58 17.60
CA GLY A 328 10.04 33.12 17.62
C GLY A 328 10.87 32.62 16.44
N PHE A 329 11.91 31.84 16.71
CA PHE A 329 12.76 31.26 15.65
C PHE A 329 12.16 29.99 15.00
N ILE A 330 11.03 29.49 15.50
CA ILE A 330 10.32 28.36 14.93
C ILE A 330 9.16 28.89 14.07
N SER A 331 9.22 28.68 12.75
CA SER A 331 8.16 29.06 11.83
C SER A 331 6.98 28.09 11.83
N ASN A 332 7.28 26.79 11.93
CA ASN A 332 6.29 25.74 12.01
C ASN A 332 6.71 24.69 13.02
N ALA A 333 5.74 24.20 13.78
CA ALA A 333 5.90 23.06 14.69
C ALA A 333 4.73 22.12 14.52
N LYS A 334 5.01 20.82 14.56
CA LYS A 334 4.00 19.76 14.56
C LYS A 334 4.40 18.71 15.57
N ALA A 335 3.57 18.48 16.56
CA ALA A 335 3.74 17.41 17.52
C ALA A 335 2.50 16.53 17.53
N ASN A 336 2.67 15.23 17.50
CA ASN A 336 1.55 14.30 17.63
C ASN A 336 1.90 13.06 18.45
N VAL A 337 0.87 12.46 19.00
CA VAL A 337 0.88 11.13 19.59
C VAL A 337 -0.26 10.34 18.98
N TRP A 338 0.00 9.09 18.64
CA TRP A 338 -0.99 8.24 18.02
C TRP A 338 -0.93 6.80 18.54
N ARG A 339 -2.06 6.12 18.43
CA ARG A 339 -2.20 4.70 18.72
C ARG A 339 -2.98 4.06 17.57
N SER A 340 -2.42 2.99 17.00
CA SER A 340 -3.07 2.16 15.99
C SER A 340 -3.19 0.72 16.49
N VAL A 341 -4.36 0.12 16.31
CA VAL A 341 -4.62 -1.28 16.64
C VAL A 341 -5.17 -1.96 15.40
N ILE A 342 -4.39 -2.85 14.81
CA ILE A 342 -4.86 -3.71 13.73
C ILE A 342 -5.24 -5.04 14.37
N SER A 343 -6.49 -5.49 14.18
CA SER A 343 -6.98 -6.78 14.65
C SER A 343 -7.48 -7.65 13.51
N ARG A 344 -7.25 -8.96 13.62
CA ARG A 344 -7.84 -9.98 12.77
C ARG A 344 -8.58 -10.97 13.64
N GLU A 345 -9.86 -11.15 13.36
CA GLU A 345 -10.77 -11.99 14.13
C GLU A 345 -11.36 -13.08 13.25
N GLU A 346 -11.43 -14.30 13.78
CA GLU A 346 -12.17 -15.42 13.23
C GLU A 346 -13.18 -15.89 14.30
N PRO A 347 -14.43 -15.36 14.27
CA PRO A 347 -15.40 -15.61 15.34
C PRO A 347 -15.73 -17.08 15.56
N SER A 348 -15.79 -17.90 14.50
CA SER A 348 -16.01 -19.36 14.60
C SER A 348 -14.94 -20.09 15.40
N GLU A 349 -13.73 -19.61 15.37
CA GLU A 349 -12.58 -20.16 16.11
C GLU A 349 -12.32 -19.43 17.44
N ARG A 350 -13.12 -18.42 17.76
CA ARG A 350 -12.89 -17.51 18.90
C ARG A 350 -11.45 -16.95 18.92
N SER A 351 -10.89 -16.75 17.73
CA SER A 351 -9.52 -16.30 17.54
C SER A 351 -9.48 -14.80 17.29
N ARG A 352 -8.56 -14.13 17.99
CA ARG A 352 -8.28 -12.71 17.80
C ARG A 352 -6.79 -12.43 17.91
N THR A 353 -6.19 -12.00 16.81
CA THR A 353 -4.79 -11.56 16.75
C THR A 353 -4.74 -10.05 16.58
N ARG A 354 -3.85 -9.38 17.31
CA ARG A 354 -3.72 -7.92 17.29
C ARG A 354 -2.28 -7.49 17.11
N LEU A 355 -2.11 -6.38 16.41
CA LEU A 355 -0.89 -5.60 16.36
C LEU A 355 -1.20 -4.23 16.94
N ILE A 356 -0.49 -3.84 17.99
CA ILE A 356 -0.62 -2.55 18.63
C ILE A 356 0.62 -1.74 18.32
N ALA A 357 0.46 -0.55 17.80
CA ALA A 357 1.52 0.40 17.54
C ALA A 357 1.17 1.74 18.18
N ASN A 358 2.11 2.31 18.92
CA ASN A 358 2.03 3.65 19.47
C ASN A 358 3.17 4.47 18.89
N GLY A 359 2.93 5.73 18.59
CA GLY A 359 3.94 6.63 18.09
C GLY A 359 3.84 8.03 18.66
N ALA A 360 4.94 8.74 18.55
CA ALA A 360 5.04 10.16 18.86
C ALA A 360 6.02 10.82 17.90
N ASN A 361 5.68 11.98 17.41
CA ASN A 361 6.52 12.76 16.50
C ASN A 361 6.57 14.21 16.97
N LEU A 362 7.73 14.82 16.87
CA LEU A 362 7.96 16.25 16.96
C LEU A 362 8.76 16.69 15.76
N ASN A 363 8.22 17.59 14.95
CA ASN A 363 8.87 18.16 13.78
C ASN A 363 8.83 19.68 13.88
N LEU A 364 9.98 20.30 13.72
CA LEU A 364 10.19 21.75 13.86
C LEU A 364 10.89 22.30 12.62
N ASP A 365 10.44 23.47 12.17
CA ASP A 365 11.03 24.21 11.07
C ASP A 365 11.50 25.58 11.58
N SER A 366 12.74 25.94 11.28
CA SER A 366 13.32 27.23 11.63
C SER A 366 13.96 27.88 10.40
N PRO A 367 13.45 29.04 9.93
CA PRO A 367 14.07 29.77 8.84
C PRO A 367 15.39 30.40 9.28
N ILE A 368 16.34 30.47 8.36
CA ILE A 368 17.60 31.20 8.51
C ILE A 368 17.69 32.20 7.38
N GLY A 369 17.58 33.48 7.70
CA GLY A 369 17.43 34.52 6.68
C GLY A 369 16.16 34.30 5.84
N GLU A 370 16.19 34.75 4.59
CA GLU A 370 15.02 34.69 3.69
C GLU A 370 14.99 33.43 2.81
N SER A 371 16.13 32.71 2.67
CA SER A 371 16.31 31.66 1.66
C SER A 371 16.62 30.28 2.22
N HIS A 372 16.79 30.15 3.53
CA HIS A 372 17.23 28.90 4.13
C HIS A 372 16.25 28.42 5.20
N LEU A 373 16.13 27.11 5.33
CA LEU A 373 15.27 26.47 6.30
C LEU A 373 16.00 25.30 6.96
N ILE A 374 15.93 25.19 8.28
CA ILE A 374 16.36 23.99 8.99
C ILE A 374 15.12 23.27 9.52
N LYS A 375 15.01 21.98 9.21
CA LYS A 375 14.04 21.03 9.75
C LYS A 375 14.76 20.15 10.77
N TYR A 376 14.13 19.90 11.89
CA TYR A 376 14.69 19.00 12.92
C TYR A 376 13.59 18.39 13.77
N GLY A 377 13.87 17.25 14.36
CA GLY A 377 12.84 16.59 15.14
C GLY A 377 13.20 15.21 15.64
N ILE A 378 12.19 14.59 16.26
CA ILE A 378 12.27 13.27 16.88
C ILE A 378 11.05 12.46 16.44
N ASN A 379 11.30 11.19 16.10
CA ASN A 379 10.25 10.22 15.82
C ASN A 379 10.39 9.03 16.78
N TYR A 380 9.28 8.58 17.32
CA TYR A 380 9.21 7.44 18.21
C TYR A 380 8.11 6.49 17.77
N ARG A 381 8.37 5.18 17.85
CA ARG A 381 7.39 4.14 17.60
C ARG A 381 7.66 2.93 18.49
N ASP A 382 6.60 2.42 19.14
CA ASP A 382 6.60 1.19 19.92
C ASP A 382 5.53 0.25 19.39
N GLN A 383 5.88 -1.02 19.18
CA GLN A 383 4.99 -2.02 18.61
C GLN A 383 4.97 -3.28 19.45
N GLU A 384 3.78 -3.89 19.58
CA GLU A 384 3.57 -5.16 20.25
C GLU A 384 2.63 -6.06 19.42
N GLY A 385 3.09 -7.27 19.11
CA GLY A 385 2.28 -8.30 18.48
C GLY A 385 1.62 -9.19 19.52
N LYS A 386 0.28 -9.18 19.58
CA LYS A 386 -0.53 -10.00 20.50
C LYS A 386 -1.27 -11.09 19.72
N PRO A 387 -0.75 -12.34 19.71
CA PRO A 387 -1.46 -13.48 19.12
C PRO A 387 -2.71 -13.82 19.95
N ASN A 388 -3.56 -14.69 19.42
CA ASN A 388 -4.73 -15.20 20.15
C ASN A 388 -4.36 -15.88 21.48
N SER A 389 -3.29 -16.67 21.45
CA SER A 389 -2.73 -17.36 22.62
C SER A 389 -1.21 -17.45 22.48
N LEU A 390 -0.52 -17.70 23.57
CA LEU A 390 0.91 -17.98 23.59
C LEU A 390 1.08 -19.47 23.93
N THR A 391 1.75 -20.20 23.06
CA THR A 391 1.94 -21.66 23.19
C THR A 391 3.38 -22.00 23.54
N VAL A 392 3.61 -23.23 23.96
CA VAL A 392 4.95 -23.81 24.04
C VAL A 392 5.26 -24.49 22.70
N GLN A 393 6.39 -24.16 22.11
CA GLN A 393 6.85 -24.70 20.83
C GLN A 393 8.25 -25.26 21.00
N ASN A 394 8.46 -26.53 20.69
CA ASN A 394 9.73 -27.23 20.91
C ASN A 394 10.32 -27.02 22.33
N GLY A 395 9.46 -27.03 23.36
CA GLY A 395 9.86 -26.81 24.76
C GLY A 395 10.12 -25.34 25.13
N VAL A 396 9.97 -24.40 24.20
CA VAL A 396 10.16 -22.97 24.44
C VAL A 396 8.81 -22.26 24.59
N GLN A 397 8.61 -21.59 25.73
CA GLN A 397 7.41 -20.76 25.94
C GLN A 397 7.49 -19.52 25.05
N MET A 398 6.57 -19.40 24.10
CA MET A 398 6.48 -18.23 23.22
C MET A 398 6.06 -16.99 23.98
N LYS A 399 6.57 -15.83 23.55
CA LYS A 399 6.32 -14.50 24.10
C LYS A 399 5.74 -13.59 23.04
N THR A 400 5.12 -12.50 23.45
CA THR A 400 4.76 -11.41 22.55
C THR A 400 6.02 -10.77 21.97
N GLN A 401 6.02 -10.53 20.66
CA GLN A 401 7.08 -9.76 20.04
C GLN A 401 6.91 -8.29 20.43
N LYS A 402 8.02 -7.61 20.67
CA LYS A 402 8.04 -6.16 20.94
C LYS A 402 9.15 -5.49 20.16
N LYS A 403 8.88 -4.30 19.67
CA LYS A 403 9.87 -3.48 18.97
C LYS A 403 9.67 -2.02 19.31
N ARG A 404 10.79 -1.32 19.45
CA ARG A 404 10.84 0.13 19.63
C ARG A 404 11.83 0.73 18.67
N ASP A 405 11.42 1.79 18.00
CA ASP A 405 12.25 2.59 17.11
C ASP A 405 12.28 4.04 17.61
N VAL A 406 13.46 4.66 17.60
CA VAL A 406 13.65 6.08 17.90
C VAL A 406 14.54 6.68 16.82
N GLY A 407 14.12 7.81 16.25
CA GLY A 407 14.90 8.54 15.26
C GLY A 407 15.00 10.01 15.63
N VAL A 408 16.18 10.59 15.46
CA VAL A 408 16.46 12.03 15.63
C VAL A 408 17.09 12.54 14.36
N TYR A 409 16.66 13.69 13.88
CA TYR A 409 17.14 14.22 12.61
C TYR A 409 17.29 15.73 12.60
N THR A 410 18.17 16.19 11.70
CA THR A 410 18.27 17.57 11.25
C THR A 410 18.47 17.60 9.73
N GLU A 411 17.85 18.57 9.05
CA GLU A 411 17.90 18.73 7.60
C GLU A 411 17.91 20.21 7.25
N GLY A 412 18.92 20.65 6.52
CA GLY A 412 19.02 22.03 6.00
C GLY A 412 18.58 22.09 4.54
N ILE A 413 17.77 23.07 4.21
CA ILE A 413 17.37 23.43 2.85
C ILE A 413 17.95 24.80 2.56
N TRP A 414 18.88 24.88 1.61
CA TRP A 414 19.71 26.05 1.33
C TRP A 414 19.37 26.58 -0.06
N GLY A 415 18.72 27.74 -0.12
CA GLY A 415 18.48 28.47 -1.35
C GLY A 415 19.73 29.26 -1.75
N LEU A 416 20.33 28.93 -2.87
CA LEU A 416 21.60 29.45 -3.36
C LEU A 416 21.42 29.97 -4.81
N GLY A 417 20.55 30.93 -5.02
CA GLY A 417 20.22 31.41 -6.35
C GLY A 417 19.48 30.36 -7.18
N ALA A 418 20.08 29.97 -8.32
CA ALA A 418 19.50 28.91 -9.17
C ALA A 418 19.62 27.50 -8.58
N PHE A 419 20.28 27.34 -7.44
CA PHE A 419 20.47 26.05 -6.78
C PHE A 419 19.69 25.98 -5.47
N THR A 420 19.11 24.81 -5.20
CA THR A 420 18.58 24.45 -3.88
C THR A 420 19.34 23.22 -3.42
N LEU A 421 20.13 23.39 -2.36
CA LEU A 421 20.88 22.29 -1.73
C LEU A 421 20.11 21.80 -0.52
N THR A 422 19.98 20.49 -0.37
CA THR A 422 19.45 19.83 0.83
C THR A 422 20.56 19.03 1.47
N THR A 423 20.79 19.22 2.78
CA THR A 423 21.74 18.42 3.57
C THR A 423 21.04 17.89 4.79
N GLY A 424 21.21 16.61 5.10
CA GLY A 424 20.53 16.00 6.22
C GLY A 424 21.37 14.98 6.96
N LEU A 425 21.08 14.83 8.23
CA LEU A 425 21.64 13.79 9.07
C LEU A 425 20.57 13.24 9.99
N ARG A 426 20.45 11.92 10.01
CA ARG A 426 19.50 11.22 10.86
C ARG A 426 20.18 10.06 11.58
N TYR A 427 19.85 9.88 12.85
CA TYR A 427 20.24 8.71 13.63
C TYR A 427 18.98 7.94 14.01
N ASP A 428 18.94 6.65 13.67
CA ASP A 428 17.88 5.73 14.04
C ASP A 428 18.42 4.61 14.92
N HIS A 429 17.70 4.29 16.00
CA HIS A 429 18.02 3.22 16.93
C HIS A 429 16.81 2.33 17.12
N PHE A 430 17.00 1.01 17.10
CA PHE A 430 15.96 0.04 17.42
C PHE A 430 16.30 -0.85 18.61
N SER A 431 15.26 -1.34 19.28
CA SER A 431 15.34 -2.49 20.16
C SER A 431 14.23 -3.49 19.81
N PHE A 432 14.56 -4.76 19.79
CA PHE A 432 13.66 -5.83 19.34
C PHE A 432 13.70 -7.01 20.32
N ARG A 433 12.53 -7.59 20.61
CA ARG A 433 12.37 -8.85 21.32
C ARG A 433 11.55 -9.82 20.47
N ALA A 434 12.14 -10.96 20.13
CA ALA A 434 11.52 -12.04 19.37
C ALA A 434 10.59 -12.90 20.22
N MET A 435 9.93 -13.88 19.58
CA MET A 435 8.95 -14.77 20.21
C MET A 435 9.55 -15.70 21.25
N ASP A 436 10.79 -16.13 21.09
CA ASP A 436 11.52 -16.96 22.08
C ASP A 436 12.10 -16.13 23.25
N GLY A 437 12.02 -14.79 23.13
CA GLY A 437 12.55 -13.85 24.12
C GLY A 437 13.96 -13.37 23.82
N SER A 438 14.61 -13.83 22.76
CA SER A 438 15.88 -13.27 22.28
C SER A 438 15.72 -11.80 21.91
N LYS A 439 16.78 -11.01 22.09
CA LYS A 439 16.76 -9.57 21.93
C LYS A 439 17.91 -9.10 21.04
N SER A 440 17.69 -8.01 20.33
CA SER A 440 18.74 -7.27 19.64
C SER A 440 18.45 -5.77 19.69
N SER A 441 19.49 -4.97 19.66
CA SER A 441 19.40 -3.51 19.70
C SER A 441 20.60 -2.92 18.95
N LYS A 442 20.32 -1.99 18.02
CA LYS A 442 21.36 -1.33 17.23
C LYS A 442 20.87 -0.03 16.61
N GLY A 443 21.80 0.85 16.27
CA GLY A 443 21.49 2.09 15.56
C GLY A 443 22.43 2.36 14.39
N ASN A 444 22.00 3.24 13.51
CA ASN A 444 22.77 3.71 12.35
C ASN A 444 22.59 5.22 12.13
N LEU A 445 23.66 5.82 11.61
CA LEU A 445 23.68 7.20 11.14
C LEU A 445 23.41 7.22 9.63
N ASN A 446 22.48 8.07 9.20
CA ASN A 446 21.96 8.16 7.84
C ASN A 446 22.12 9.59 7.31
N PRO A 447 23.17 9.89 6.52
CA PRO A 447 23.29 11.16 5.85
C PRO A 447 22.41 11.23 4.60
N SER A 448 22.03 12.44 4.22
CA SER A 448 21.32 12.73 2.96
C SER A 448 21.84 14.02 2.33
N VAL A 449 21.90 14.06 1.01
CA VAL A 449 22.21 15.24 0.24
C VAL A 449 21.39 15.25 -1.04
N GLY A 450 20.88 16.43 -1.40
CA GLY A 450 20.13 16.63 -2.64
C GLY A 450 20.47 17.99 -3.23
N LEU A 451 20.42 18.09 -4.56
CA LEU A 451 20.66 19.33 -5.28
C LEU A 451 19.61 19.46 -6.38
N ILE A 452 18.96 20.62 -6.43
CA ILE A 452 18.13 21.06 -7.54
C ILE A 452 18.83 22.20 -8.22
N TYR A 453 18.94 22.15 -9.55
CA TYR A 453 19.45 23.23 -10.38
C TYR A 453 18.37 23.70 -11.35
N GLU A 454 17.89 24.93 -11.14
CA GLU A 454 16.98 25.61 -12.06
C GLU A 454 17.80 26.17 -13.24
N VAL A 455 17.93 25.37 -14.31
CA VAL A 455 18.70 25.74 -15.52
C VAL A 455 18.07 26.92 -16.22
N THR A 456 16.74 26.88 -16.34
CA THR A 456 15.87 27.97 -16.81
C THR A 456 14.60 27.96 -15.96
N ASN A 457 13.69 28.92 -16.19
CA ASN A 457 12.37 28.90 -15.54
C ASN A 457 11.56 27.64 -15.86
N ASP A 458 11.86 27.01 -17.01
CA ASP A 458 11.11 25.85 -17.52
C ASP A 458 11.84 24.52 -17.31
N LEU A 459 13.15 24.52 -17.08
CA LEU A 459 13.95 23.31 -16.93
C LEU A 459 14.66 23.26 -15.59
N SER A 460 14.38 22.23 -14.80
CA SER A 460 15.14 21.92 -13.61
C SER A 460 15.77 20.53 -13.68
N LEU A 461 16.97 20.42 -13.17
CA LEU A 461 17.71 19.17 -12.97
C LEU A 461 17.77 18.88 -11.48
N ASN A 462 17.72 17.61 -11.10
CA ASN A 462 17.86 17.22 -9.69
C ASN A 462 18.75 15.99 -9.55
N THR A 463 19.44 15.92 -8.43
CA THR A 463 20.22 14.76 -8.02
C THR A 463 20.13 14.60 -6.51
N SER A 464 20.18 13.37 -6.04
CA SER A 464 20.16 13.08 -4.61
C SER A 464 20.95 11.82 -4.27
N LEU A 465 21.47 11.78 -3.04
CA LEU A 465 22.04 10.61 -2.42
C LEU A 465 21.52 10.53 -0.98
N ASN A 466 20.66 9.58 -0.71
CA ASN A 466 20.01 9.42 0.58
C ASN A 466 20.36 8.07 1.21
N TYR A 467 20.57 8.07 2.51
CA TYR A 467 20.67 6.87 3.34
C TYR A 467 19.51 6.82 4.32
N ALA A 468 18.98 5.63 4.52
CA ALA A 468 17.96 5.36 5.54
C ALA A 468 18.12 3.95 6.08
N THR A 469 17.64 3.71 7.28
CA THR A 469 17.66 2.39 7.91
C THR A 469 16.27 1.88 8.19
N ARG A 470 16.14 0.56 8.17
CA ARG A 470 14.94 -0.16 8.60
C ARG A 470 15.31 -1.23 9.61
N SER A 471 14.65 -1.18 10.75
CA SER A 471 14.80 -2.18 11.82
C SER A 471 14.22 -3.53 11.40
N PRO A 472 14.64 -4.65 12.04
CA PRO A 472 14.02 -5.95 11.83
C PRO A 472 12.50 -5.89 12.03
N ARG A 473 11.76 -6.65 11.22
CA ARG A 473 10.31 -6.77 11.35
C ARG A 473 9.92 -7.90 12.25
N PHE A 474 8.72 -7.82 12.80
CA PHE A 474 8.14 -8.95 13.45
C PHE A 474 8.03 -10.14 12.49
N PHE A 475 8.25 -11.34 12.98
CA PHE A 475 7.56 -12.49 12.39
C PHE A 475 6.06 -12.21 12.40
N GLU A 476 5.32 -12.86 11.54
CA GLU A 476 3.87 -12.71 11.61
C GLU A 476 3.35 -13.03 13.01
N VAL A 477 2.43 -12.22 13.50
CA VAL A 477 2.01 -12.26 14.90
C VAL A 477 1.33 -13.58 15.26
N MET A 478 0.64 -14.21 14.31
CA MET A 478 -0.07 -15.48 14.50
C MET A 478 0.85 -16.65 14.84
N LEU A 479 2.11 -16.64 14.41
CA LEU A 479 3.05 -17.74 14.66
C LEU A 479 3.29 -18.01 16.14
N SER A 480 3.19 -17.00 17.00
CA SER A 480 3.34 -17.19 18.47
C SER A 480 2.24 -18.05 19.09
N SER A 481 1.11 -18.26 18.42
CA SER A 481 0.02 -19.14 18.86
C SER A 481 0.10 -20.56 18.28
N GLY A 482 1.19 -20.91 17.60
CA GLY A 482 1.31 -22.17 16.90
C GLY A 482 0.45 -22.29 15.64
N ALA A 483 -0.27 -21.23 15.27
CA ALA A 483 -1.02 -21.19 14.03
C ALA A 483 -0.05 -21.01 12.85
N GLY A 484 -0.24 -21.72 11.77
CA GLY A 484 0.64 -21.71 10.62
C GLY A 484 1.53 -22.95 10.52
N ARG A 485 2.61 -22.88 9.78
CA ARG A 485 3.49 -23.98 9.40
C ARG A 485 3.82 -24.99 10.52
N GLY A 486 2.91 -25.93 10.79
CA GLY A 486 3.22 -27.12 11.59
C GLY A 486 3.32 -26.96 13.11
N GLY A 487 2.92 -25.84 13.70
CA GLY A 487 2.68 -25.73 15.18
C GLY A 487 3.88 -25.89 16.12
N SER A 488 5.10 -26.07 15.61
CA SER A 488 6.27 -26.43 16.44
C SER A 488 7.51 -25.58 16.16
N ALA A 489 7.40 -24.45 15.50
CA ALA A 489 8.56 -23.65 15.13
C ALA A 489 8.88 -22.57 16.18
N VAL A 490 10.14 -22.49 16.59
CA VAL A 490 10.69 -21.42 17.45
C VAL A 490 11.27 -20.34 16.56
N TYR A 491 10.96 -19.10 16.86
CA TYR A 491 11.42 -17.92 16.09
C TYR A 491 12.25 -16.99 16.99
N SER A 492 13.48 -16.73 16.60
CA SER A 492 14.49 -15.95 17.32
C SER A 492 15.05 -14.81 16.47
N ILE A 493 15.82 -13.94 17.11
CA ILE A 493 16.61 -12.90 16.43
C ILE A 493 18.08 -13.03 16.81
N ALA A 494 18.98 -12.88 15.84
CA ALA A 494 20.42 -12.87 16.10
C ALA A 494 20.81 -11.68 16.98
N ASN A 495 21.68 -11.92 17.98
CA ASN A 495 22.05 -10.90 18.97
C ASN A 495 22.71 -9.66 18.39
N ASN A 496 23.43 -9.80 17.29
CA ASN A 496 24.22 -8.76 16.65
C ASN A 496 23.66 -8.33 15.29
N ILE A 497 22.38 -8.58 15.04
CA ILE A 497 21.78 -8.22 13.76
C ILE A 497 21.92 -6.71 13.49
N LYS A 498 22.31 -6.39 12.27
CA LYS A 498 22.37 -5.01 11.79
C LYS A 498 21.01 -4.62 11.19
N PRO A 499 20.54 -3.38 11.38
CA PRO A 499 19.39 -2.90 10.63
C PRO A 499 19.72 -2.85 9.14
N GLU A 500 18.70 -3.06 8.30
CA GLU A 500 18.83 -2.86 6.85
C GLU A 500 19.19 -1.41 6.58
N ARG A 501 20.20 -1.17 5.74
CA ARG A 501 20.62 0.17 5.35
C ARG A 501 20.48 0.38 3.86
N SER A 502 19.55 1.24 3.49
CA SER A 502 19.35 1.66 2.10
C SER A 502 20.23 2.85 1.75
N ARG A 503 20.80 2.82 0.56
CA ARG A 503 21.43 3.94 -0.14
C ARG A 503 20.79 4.08 -1.50
N ASN A 504 20.25 5.24 -1.81
CA ASN A 504 19.65 5.54 -3.10
C ASN A 504 20.30 6.78 -3.71
N ALA A 505 20.86 6.63 -4.90
CA ALA A 505 21.28 7.72 -5.76
C ALA A 505 20.27 7.89 -6.88
N GLU A 506 19.87 9.11 -7.15
CA GLU A 506 18.89 9.43 -8.18
C GLU A 506 19.29 10.70 -8.93
N VAL A 507 19.07 10.71 -10.24
CA VAL A 507 19.20 11.88 -11.10
C VAL A 507 17.89 12.05 -11.87
N GLY A 508 17.47 13.29 -12.09
CA GLY A 508 16.22 13.53 -12.78
C GLY A 508 16.14 14.93 -13.37
N PHE A 509 15.05 15.14 -14.12
CA PHE A 509 14.73 16.43 -14.71
C PHE A 509 13.23 16.66 -14.71
N ASN A 510 12.84 17.94 -14.72
CA ASN A 510 11.50 18.41 -15.01
C ASN A 510 11.61 19.51 -16.06
N TYR A 511 10.80 19.40 -17.11
CA TYR A 511 10.81 20.34 -18.22
C TYR A 511 9.38 20.73 -18.61
N LYS A 512 9.08 22.02 -18.54
CA LYS A 512 7.85 22.62 -19.06
C LYS A 512 8.17 23.24 -20.40
N LEU A 513 7.72 22.62 -21.49
CA LEU A 513 7.85 23.18 -22.83
C LEU A 513 6.57 23.91 -23.19
N ALA A 514 6.57 25.23 -23.06
CA ALA A 514 5.39 26.07 -23.07
C ALA A 514 4.36 25.63 -21.98
N ASP A 515 3.22 26.30 -21.90
CA ASP A 515 2.20 25.99 -20.89
C ASP A 515 1.47 24.66 -21.14
N SER A 516 1.68 24.06 -22.32
CA SER A 516 0.93 22.90 -22.79
C SER A 516 1.62 21.57 -22.60
N LEU A 517 2.97 21.51 -22.56
CA LEU A 517 3.70 20.24 -22.51
C LEU A 517 4.63 20.19 -21.30
N SER A 518 4.48 19.19 -20.46
CA SER A 518 5.41 18.89 -19.37
C SER A 518 6.04 17.52 -19.55
N LEU A 519 7.35 17.44 -19.33
CA LEU A 519 8.13 16.22 -19.36
C LEU A 519 8.87 16.05 -18.06
N ASN A 520 8.96 14.84 -17.54
CA ASN A 520 9.79 14.51 -16.40
C ASN A 520 10.47 13.16 -16.58
N GLY A 521 11.61 12.99 -15.95
CA GLY A 521 12.34 11.75 -16.01
C GLY A 521 13.25 11.58 -14.82
N SER A 522 13.54 10.34 -14.44
CA SER A 522 14.60 10.01 -13.47
C SER A 522 15.20 8.65 -13.73
N TYR A 523 16.41 8.50 -13.29
CA TYR A 523 17.10 7.25 -13.16
C TYR A 523 17.58 7.09 -11.72
N PHE A 524 17.44 5.89 -11.14
CA PHE A 524 17.80 5.61 -9.77
C PHE A 524 18.66 4.36 -9.63
N TRP A 525 19.54 4.37 -8.61
CA TRP A 525 20.35 3.24 -8.16
C TRP A 525 20.17 3.08 -6.66
N GLN A 526 19.55 1.99 -6.27
CA GLN A 526 19.32 1.67 -4.86
C GLN A 526 20.13 0.44 -4.46
N THR A 527 20.70 0.48 -3.26
CA THR A 527 21.33 -0.66 -2.62
C THR A 527 20.84 -0.74 -1.18
N ILE A 528 20.33 -1.89 -0.75
CA ILE A 528 20.03 -2.18 0.64
C ILE A 528 21.02 -3.21 1.13
N GLN A 529 21.85 -2.82 2.08
CA GLN A 529 22.81 -3.70 2.76
C GLN A 529 22.17 -4.35 3.97
N ASP A 530 22.72 -5.49 4.38
CA ASP A 530 22.31 -6.22 5.58
C ASP A 530 20.81 -6.57 5.59
N THR A 531 20.24 -6.90 4.41
CA THR A 531 18.84 -7.30 4.28
C THR A 531 18.49 -8.43 5.26
N HIS A 532 17.29 -8.38 5.83
CA HIS A 532 16.85 -9.37 6.79
C HIS A 532 16.21 -10.58 6.11
N ALA A 533 16.53 -11.78 6.58
CA ALA A 533 15.86 -12.99 6.19
C ALA A 533 15.60 -13.90 7.40
N PHE A 534 14.57 -14.72 7.28
CA PHE A 534 14.26 -15.78 8.23
C PHE A 534 14.99 -17.05 7.80
N THR A 535 16.08 -17.37 8.49
CA THR A 535 16.92 -18.52 8.20
C THR A 535 16.58 -19.66 9.13
N GLN A 536 16.36 -20.84 8.59
CA GLN A 536 16.23 -22.05 9.40
C GLN A 536 17.63 -22.46 9.88
N ILE A 537 17.89 -22.31 11.20
CA ILE A 537 19.18 -22.64 11.82
C ILE A 537 19.28 -24.11 12.20
N LYS A 538 18.17 -24.76 12.48
CA LYS A 538 17.98 -26.22 12.66
C LYS A 538 16.49 -26.56 12.47
N PRO A 539 16.14 -27.85 12.31
CA PRO A 539 14.74 -28.24 12.16
C PRO A 539 13.85 -27.66 13.26
N GLY A 540 12.80 -26.92 12.86
CA GLY A 540 11.87 -26.27 13.77
C GLY A 540 12.37 -24.98 14.45
N TYR A 541 13.56 -24.46 14.10
CA TYR A 541 14.09 -23.21 14.64
C TYR A 541 14.47 -22.24 13.53
N TYR A 542 13.94 -21.06 13.58
CA TYR A 542 14.17 -19.99 12.62
C TYR A 542 14.72 -18.74 13.32
N GLU A 543 15.64 -18.07 12.67
CA GLU A 543 16.26 -16.86 13.20
C GLU A 543 16.24 -15.73 12.16
N ILE A 544 15.93 -14.51 12.59
CA ILE A 544 16.15 -13.31 11.76
C ILE A 544 17.66 -13.06 11.71
N GLN A 545 18.21 -13.08 10.52
CA GLN A 545 19.63 -12.84 10.24
C GLN A 545 19.80 -11.84 9.10
N ASN A 546 21.00 -11.27 8.99
CA ASN A 546 21.37 -10.50 7.81
C ASN A 546 21.67 -11.46 6.64
N ALA A 547 20.99 -11.28 5.52
CA ALA A 547 21.00 -12.24 4.40
C ALA A 547 21.79 -11.76 3.17
N GLY A 548 22.24 -10.51 3.17
CA GLY A 548 23.04 -10.02 2.05
C GLY A 548 22.66 -8.63 1.57
N LYS A 549 22.80 -8.42 0.26
CA LYS A 549 22.69 -7.11 -0.40
C LYS A 549 21.66 -7.15 -1.51
N LEU A 550 20.63 -6.34 -1.36
CA LEU A 550 19.62 -6.09 -2.40
C LEU A 550 20.04 -4.88 -3.23
N ARG A 551 20.02 -5.01 -4.54
CA ARG A 551 20.25 -3.93 -5.49
C ARG A 551 19.01 -3.73 -6.34
N ASN A 552 18.67 -2.49 -6.63
CA ASN A 552 17.59 -2.14 -7.53
C ASN A 552 17.99 -0.90 -8.34
N HIS A 553 17.79 -0.92 -9.63
CA HIS A 553 18.00 0.22 -10.50
C HIS A 553 16.93 0.28 -11.55
N GLY A 554 16.67 1.46 -12.05
CA GLY A 554 15.66 1.64 -13.06
C GLY A 554 15.42 3.09 -13.41
N TYR A 555 14.37 3.30 -14.20
CA TYR A 555 13.99 4.63 -14.68
C TYR A 555 12.49 4.81 -14.69
N GLU A 556 12.13 6.08 -14.70
CA GLU A 556 10.77 6.55 -14.86
C GLU A 556 10.78 7.74 -15.82
N LEU A 557 9.83 7.78 -16.76
CA LEU A 557 9.58 8.90 -17.64
C LEU A 557 8.09 9.21 -17.64
N GLY A 558 7.75 10.48 -17.69
CA GLY A 558 6.37 10.95 -17.76
C GLY A 558 6.24 12.13 -18.72
N ALA A 559 5.10 12.20 -19.40
CA ALA A 559 4.73 13.30 -20.26
C ALA A 559 3.26 13.64 -20.04
N ALA A 560 2.94 14.93 -20.03
CA ALA A 560 1.57 15.42 -20.06
C ALA A 560 1.46 16.57 -21.04
N TYR A 561 0.43 16.52 -21.88
CA TYR A 561 0.10 17.56 -22.84
C TYR A 561 -1.33 18.00 -22.60
N LYS A 562 -1.53 19.31 -22.49
CA LYS A 562 -2.84 19.92 -22.29
C LYS A 562 -3.02 21.03 -23.33
N TYR A 563 -4.10 20.94 -24.07
CA TYR A 563 -4.49 21.98 -25.03
C TYR A 563 -6.01 22.12 -25.03
N GLU A 564 -6.50 23.29 -24.65
CA GLU A 564 -7.95 23.53 -24.43
C GLU A 564 -8.55 22.42 -23.54
N GLY A 565 -9.62 21.75 -24.01
CA GLY A 565 -10.24 20.62 -23.29
C GLY A 565 -9.49 19.29 -23.38
N LEU A 566 -8.49 19.14 -24.25
CA LEU A 566 -7.75 17.90 -24.47
C LEU A 566 -6.64 17.74 -23.43
N THR A 567 -6.56 16.57 -22.80
CA THR A 567 -5.44 16.17 -21.94
C THR A 567 -4.90 14.82 -22.41
N LEU A 568 -3.60 14.76 -22.70
CA LEU A 568 -2.88 13.54 -23.02
C LEU A 568 -1.84 13.26 -21.92
N ARG A 569 -1.71 12.01 -21.51
CA ARG A 569 -0.71 11.58 -20.52
C ARG A 569 -0.06 10.28 -20.98
N ALA A 570 1.23 10.16 -20.70
CA ALA A 570 1.99 8.95 -20.89
C ALA A 570 3.01 8.81 -19.76
N GLY A 571 3.20 7.59 -19.28
CA GLY A 571 4.20 7.26 -18.30
C GLY A 571 4.84 5.92 -18.60
N VAL A 572 6.09 5.74 -18.21
CA VAL A 572 6.77 4.46 -18.23
C VAL A 572 7.67 4.31 -17.01
N ALA A 573 7.69 3.11 -16.43
CA ALA A 573 8.58 2.75 -15.35
C ALA A 573 9.16 1.36 -15.57
N TYR A 574 10.40 1.20 -15.14
CA TYR A 574 11.11 -0.07 -15.13
C TYR A 574 12.03 -0.15 -13.91
N SER A 575 12.11 -1.31 -13.29
CA SER A 575 13.03 -1.58 -12.19
C SER A 575 13.52 -3.03 -12.23
N LYS A 576 14.72 -3.27 -11.70
CA LYS A 576 15.36 -4.59 -11.69
C LYS A 576 15.94 -4.90 -10.32
N PRO A 577 15.14 -5.44 -9.38
CA PRO A 577 15.62 -5.82 -8.06
C PRO A 577 16.38 -7.17 -8.09
N GLU A 578 17.54 -7.21 -7.47
CA GLU A 578 18.40 -8.39 -7.36
C GLU A 578 18.96 -8.53 -5.94
N LEU A 579 18.86 -9.72 -5.35
CA LEU A 579 19.48 -10.06 -4.07
C LEU A 579 20.73 -10.92 -4.32
N ASN A 580 21.88 -10.44 -3.86
CA ASN A 580 23.17 -11.10 -4.08
C ASN A 580 23.44 -11.47 -5.55
N GLY A 581 23.04 -10.57 -6.48
CA GLY A 581 23.20 -10.76 -7.92
C GLY A 581 22.20 -11.71 -8.59
N ARG A 582 21.17 -12.14 -7.87
CA ARG A 582 20.09 -12.99 -8.40
C ARG A 582 18.76 -12.26 -8.33
N THR A 583 17.91 -12.48 -9.31
CA THR A 583 16.57 -11.91 -9.32
C THR A 583 15.78 -12.39 -8.10
N VAL A 584 15.18 -11.45 -7.39
CA VAL A 584 14.31 -11.73 -6.24
C VAL A 584 12.90 -11.96 -6.74
N ASP A 585 12.26 -12.99 -6.21
CA ASP A 585 10.83 -13.28 -6.43
C ASP A 585 10.14 -13.43 -5.08
N SER A 586 9.88 -12.32 -4.44
CA SER A 586 9.22 -12.27 -3.13
C SER A 586 8.35 -11.03 -3.02
N THR A 587 7.05 -11.20 -2.92
CA THR A 587 6.08 -10.10 -2.76
C THR A 587 6.32 -9.26 -1.51
N VAL A 588 7.01 -9.81 -0.52
CA VAL A 588 7.37 -9.05 0.70
C VAL A 588 8.68 -8.28 0.54
N THR A 589 9.68 -8.82 -0.13
CA THR A 589 11.00 -8.17 -0.29
C THR A 589 11.09 -7.37 -1.57
N ALA A 590 11.05 -8.04 -2.71
CA ALA A 590 11.08 -7.42 -4.03
C ALA A 590 10.62 -8.43 -5.10
N ILE A 591 10.04 -7.94 -6.17
CA ILE A 591 9.52 -8.77 -7.26
C ILE A 591 9.83 -8.12 -8.61
N PRO A 592 10.22 -8.91 -9.63
CA PRO A 592 10.45 -8.39 -10.97
C PRO A 592 9.12 -7.99 -11.61
N ILE A 593 9.03 -6.75 -12.01
CA ILE A 593 7.89 -6.21 -12.76
C ILE A 593 8.34 -5.94 -14.18
N GLY A 594 7.55 -6.35 -15.16
CA GLY A 594 7.75 -5.98 -16.55
C GLY A 594 7.68 -4.47 -16.74
N ARG A 595 8.39 -3.93 -17.76
CA ARG A 595 8.27 -2.50 -18.09
C ARG A 595 6.80 -2.14 -18.21
N THR A 596 6.38 -1.14 -17.43
CA THR A 596 4.99 -0.74 -17.29
C THR A 596 4.78 0.60 -17.96
N TRP A 597 3.82 0.67 -18.85
CA TRP A 597 3.37 1.88 -19.53
C TRP A 597 1.98 2.25 -19.03
N THR A 598 1.77 3.51 -18.76
CA THR A 598 0.44 4.07 -18.49
C THR A 598 0.16 5.15 -19.52
N THR A 599 -1.08 5.24 -19.96
CA THR A 599 -1.54 6.24 -20.93
C THR A 599 -2.89 6.77 -20.49
N GLY A 600 -3.17 8.01 -20.84
CA GLY A 600 -4.47 8.62 -20.61
C GLY A 600 -4.78 9.62 -21.73
N VAL A 601 -6.02 9.61 -22.17
CA VAL A 601 -6.59 10.61 -23.09
C VAL A 601 -7.90 11.04 -22.50
N SER A 602 -8.10 12.34 -22.28
CA SER A 602 -9.40 12.88 -21.88
C SER A 602 -9.72 14.17 -22.61
N TYR A 603 -11.00 14.41 -22.75
CA TYR A 603 -11.52 15.66 -23.27
C TYR A 603 -12.58 16.22 -22.34
N HIS A 604 -12.41 17.44 -21.91
CA HIS A 604 -13.33 18.18 -21.07
C HIS A 604 -14.13 19.18 -21.89
N PHE A 605 -15.44 19.04 -21.85
CA PHE A 605 -16.41 20.00 -22.42
C PHE A 605 -16.82 20.96 -21.33
N GLU A 606 -16.72 22.26 -21.59
CA GLU A 606 -17.11 23.29 -20.61
C GLU A 606 -18.65 23.37 -20.43
N GLN A 607 -19.38 23.16 -21.53
CA GLN A 607 -20.84 23.19 -21.50
C GLN A 607 -21.42 22.07 -22.41
N PRO A 608 -22.02 21.02 -21.80
CA PRO A 608 -22.11 20.77 -20.36
C PRO A 608 -20.74 20.44 -19.75
N ASP A 609 -20.56 20.68 -18.44
CA ASP A 609 -19.32 20.32 -17.72
C ASP A 609 -19.19 18.80 -17.64
N VAL A 610 -18.57 18.23 -18.68
CA VAL A 610 -18.40 16.77 -18.87
C VAL A 610 -16.97 16.48 -19.30
N GLU A 611 -16.33 15.54 -18.61
CA GLU A 611 -15.07 14.95 -19.05
C GLU A 611 -15.30 13.50 -19.48
N ILE A 612 -14.78 13.16 -20.65
CA ILE A 612 -14.76 11.78 -21.16
C ILE A 612 -13.31 11.37 -21.30
N GLY A 613 -12.96 10.20 -20.80
CA GLY A 613 -11.58 9.75 -20.83
C GLY A 613 -11.40 8.26 -21.04
N TRP A 614 -10.20 7.95 -21.49
CA TRP A 614 -9.64 6.61 -21.60
C TRP A 614 -8.32 6.54 -20.82
N LYS A 615 -8.11 5.41 -20.14
CA LYS A 615 -6.88 5.09 -19.44
C LYS A 615 -6.41 3.70 -19.85
N GLY A 616 -5.13 3.58 -20.16
CA GLY A 616 -4.50 2.33 -20.52
C GLY A 616 -3.34 2.01 -19.59
N ARG A 617 -3.20 0.74 -19.20
CA ARG A 617 -2.05 0.20 -18.48
C ARG A 617 -1.54 -1.03 -19.21
N PHE A 618 -0.27 -1.00 -19.64
CA PHE A 618 0.37 -2.05 -20.42
C PHE A 618 1.64 -2.49 -19.72
N VAL A 619 1.71 -3.76 -19.35
CA VAL A 619 2.85 -4.36 -18.67
C VAL A 619 3.50 -5.38 -19.60
N GLN A 620 4.79 -5.22 -19.89
CA GLN A 620 5.54 -6.15 -20.72
C GLN A 620 5.79 -7.45 -19.98
N HIS A 621 5.91 -8.56 -20.71
CA HIS A 621 6.31 -9.83 -20.13
C HIS A 621 7.69 -9.72 -19.44
N THR A 622 7.90 -10.55 -18.43
CA THR A 622 9.20 -10.73 -17.81
C THR A 622 9.50 -12.22 -17.58
N SER A 623 10.75 -12.58 -17.68
CA SER A 623 11.22 -13.95 -17.45
C SER A 623 12.51 -13.90 -16.63
N TYR A 624 12.62 -14.74 -15.61
CA TYR A 624 13.76 -14.77 -14.72
C TYR A 624 13.92 -16.14 -14.09
N ASN A 625 15.15 -16.44 -13.67
CA ASN A 625 15.46 -17.65 -12.93
C ASN A 625 15.24 -17.41 -11.44
N SER A 626 14.30 -18.12 -10.85
CA SER A 626 14.08 -18.12 -9.40
C SER A 626 14.71 -19.36 -8.78
N THR A 627 15.37 -19.17 -7.64
CA THR A 627 15.76 -20.28 -6.79
C THR A 627 14.64 -20.51 -5.79
N THR A 628 14.00 -21.68 -5.84
CA THR A 628 13.06 -22.06 -4.79
C THR A 628 13.84 -22.26 -3.48
N ASN A 629 13.41 -21.61 -2.39
CA ASN A 629 13.99 -21.74 -1.04
C ASN A 629 13.90 -23.18 -0.44
N ARG A 630 13.62 -24.19 -1.24
CA ARG A 630 13.39 -25.58 -0.80
C ARG A 630 14.28 -26.60 -1.52
N GLY A 631 15.53 -26.23 -1.84
CA GLY A 631 16.49 -27.22 -2.37
C GLY A 631 16.19 -27.73 -3.79
N GLY A 632 15.25 -27.13 -4.48
CA GLY A 632 14.99 -27.37 -5.90
C GLY A 632 15.94 -26.56 -6.78
N GLY A 633 16.32 -27.10 -7.94
CA GLY A 633 17.14 -26.39 -8.93
C GLY A 633 16.51 -25.06 -9.38
N ALA A 634 17.29 -24.22 -10.03
CA ALA A 634 16.80 -22.96 -10.60
C ALA A 634 15.65 -23.25 -11.60
N THR A 635 14.50 -22.65 -11.36
CA THR A 635 13.35 -22.73 -12.26
C THR A 635 13.17 -21.39 -12.96
N THR A 636 12.92 -21.44 -14.26
CA THR A 636 12.58 -20.22 -15.02
C THR A 636 11.12 -19.87 -14.80
N THR A 637 10.87 -18.75 -14.16
CA THR A 637 9.53 -18.17 -14.00
C THR A 637 9.26 -17.22 -15.17
N LYS A 638 8.14 -17.42 -15.84
CA LYS A 638 7.65 -16.53 -16.90
C LYS A 638 6.39 -15.84 -16.43
N ARG A 639 6.36 -14.52 -16.52
CA ARG A 639 5.18 -13.68 -16.24
C ARG A 639 4.73 -13.03 -17.54
N PRO A 640 3.57 -13.41 -18.08
CA PRO A 640 3.07 -12.86 -19.34
C PRO A 640 2.78 -11.37 -19.23
N GLY A 641 2.97 -10.64 -20.32
CA GLY A 641 2.53 -9.27 -20.42
C GLY A 641 1.01 -9.16 -20.56
N TYR A 642 0.49 -8.00 -20.24
CA TYR A 642 -0.94 -7.71 -20.36
C TYR A 642 -1.20 -6.23 -20.61
N GLY A 643 -2.39 -5.93 -21.15
CA GLY A 643 -2.90 -4.58 -21.32
C GLY A 643 -4.33 -4.48 -20.81
N VAL A 644 -4.62 -3.44 -20.05
CA VAL A 644 -5.93 -3.14 -19.48
C VAL A 644 -6.36 -1.76 -19.94
N ASN A 645 -7.62 -1.62 -20.34
CA ASN A 645 -8.19 -0.38 -20.83
C ASN A 645 -9.44 -0.05 -20.04
N ASP A 646 -9.50 1.18 -19.53
CA ASP A 646 -10.62 1.72 -18.79
C ASP A 646 -11.17 2.96 -19.48
N PHE A 647 -12.48 3.14 -19.45
CA PHE A 647 -13.15 4.33 -19.94
C PHE A 647 -13.94 4.95 -18.80
N TYR A 648 -14.05 6.26 -18.79
CA TYR A 648 -14.81 6.97 -17.77
C TYR A 648 -15.50 8.22 -18.33
N ILE A 649 -16.55 8.61 -17.63
CA ILE A 649 -17.25 9.87 -17.83
C ILE A 649 -17.44 10.50 -16.45
N THR A 650 -17.07 11.74 -16.31
CA THR A 650 -17.38 12.59 -15.15
C THR A 650 -18.24 13.73 -15.62
N TRP A 651 -19.41 13.88 -15.03
CA TRP A 651 -20.37 14.95 -15.34
C TRP A 651 -20.64 15.77 -14.09
N LYS A 652 -20.53 17.08 -14.22
CA LYS A 652 -20.81 18.06 -13.16
C LYS A 652 -22.01 18.92 -13.56
N PRO A 653 -23.24 18.43 -13.36
CA PRO A 653 -24.45 19.13 -13.79
C PRO A 653 -24.64 20.47 -13.08
N VAL A 654 -24.21 20.58 -11.84
CA VAL A 654 -24.13 21.79 -11.04
C VAL A 654 -22.89 21.73 -10.14
N GLU A 655 -22.44 22.86 -9.63
CA GLU A 655 -21.19 22.97 -8.85
C GLU A 655 -21.08 21.95 -7.69
N SER A 656 -22.19 21.61 -7.07
CA SER A 656 -22.24 20.74 -5.90
C SER A 656 -22.49 19.25 -6.20
N VAL A 657 -22.58 18.86 -7.47
CA VAL A 657 -22.94 17.48 -7.85
C VAL A 657 -21.95 16.93 -8.87
N ASN A 658 -21.35 15.79 -8.56
CA ASN A 658 -20.56 14.99 -9.51
C ASN A 658 -21.25 13.66 -9.79
N VAL A 659 -21.34 13.30 -11.07
CA VAL A 659 -21.85 12.02 -11.54
C VAL A 659 -20.70 11.32 -12.27
N ASN A 660 -20.25 10.17 -11.75
CA ASN A 660 -19.12 9.44 -12.31
C ASN A 660 -19.59 8.09 -12.84
N LEU A 661 -19.15 7.75 -14.04
CA LEU A 661 -19.34 6.44 -14.67
C LEU A 661 -18.00 5.91 -15.11
N ALA A 662 -17.70 4.66 -14.79
CA ALA A 662 -16.48 4.00 -15.24
C ALA A 662 -16.79 2.61 -15.80
N LEU A 663 -16.06 2.26 -16.85
CA LEU A 663 -16.02 0.93 -17.45
C LEU A 663 -14.58 0.42 -17.33
N ASN A 664 -14.30 -0.28 -16.25
CA ASN A 664 -12.98 -0.84 -15.98
C ASN A 664 -12.78 -2.14 -16.72
N ASN A 665 -11.53 -2.38 -17.23
CA ASN A 665 -11.19 -3.55 -18.03
C ASN A 665 -12.20 -3.78 -19.19
N ALA A 666 -12.44 -2.75 -19.98
CA ALA A 666 -13.48 -2.71 -21.00
C ALA A 666 -13.42 -3.86 -22.03
N PHE A 667 -12.22 -4.40 -22.28
CA PHE A 667 -12.03 -5.53 -23.21
C PHE A 667 -12.01 -6.89 -22.50
N ASN A 668 -12.45 -6.94 -21.22
CA ASN A 668 -12.57 -8.18 -20.44
C ASN A 668 -11.28 -9.03 -20.44
N LYS A 669 -10.12 -8.37 -20.31
CA LYS A 669 -8.83 -9.05 -20.31
C LYS A 669 -8.65 -9.91 -19.06
N TYR A 670 -8.38 -11.20 -19.24
CA TYR A 670 -7.87 -12.05 -18.18
C TYR A 670 -6.36 -11.82 -18.03
N TYR A 671 -5.93 -11.43 -16.84
CA TYR A 671 -4.51 -11.17 -16.56
C TYR A 671 -4.16 -11.45 -15.11
N ARG A 672 -2.88 -11.54 -14.85
CA ARG A 672 -2.30 -11.62 -13.51
C ARG A 672 -1.27 -10.52 -13.35
N SER A 673 -1.39 -9.76 -12.27
CA SER A 673 -0.39 -8.75 -11.95
C SER A 673 0.96 -9.39 -11.65
N HIS A 674 2.04 -8.75 -12.07
CA HIS A 674 3.39 -9.20 -11.72
C HIS A 674 3.70 -9.04 -10.22
N SER A 675 2.97 -8.21 -9.49
CA SER A 675 3.08 -8.07 -8.03
C SER A 675 2.40 -9.18 -7.25
N GLN A 676 1.77 -10.14 -7.91
CA GLN A 676 1.17 -11.29 -7.25
C GLN A 676 2.24 -12.26 -6.77
N ARG A 677 1.93 -12.95 -5.66
CA ARG A 677 2.83 -13.91 -5.07
C ARG A 677 3.14 -15.05 -6.05
N ALA A 678 4.44 -15.31 -6.28
CA ALA A 678 4.87 -16.37 -7.18
C ALA A 678 4.71 -17.78 -6.57
N GLY A 679 4.64 -18.77 -7.44
CA GLY A 679 4.64 -20.20 -7.09
C GLY A 679 3.28 -20.76 -6.69
N VAL A 680 2.24 -19.96 -6.74
CA VAL A 680 0.87 -20.37 -6.50
C VAL A 680 0.02 -19.55 -7.44
N SER A 681 -0.83 -20.14 -8.27
CA SER A 681 -1.66 -19.41 -9.19
C SER A 681 -2.65 -18.52 -8.42
N THR A 682 -2.94 -17.45 -8.92
CA THR A 682 -3.33 -16.25 -8.24
C THR A 682 -4.68 -15.78 -8.79
N LEU A 683 -5.43 -15.10 -7.97
CA LEU A 683 -6.70 -14.54 -8.37
C LEU A 683 -6.51 -13.69 -9.63
N PRO A 684 -7.31 -13.89 -10.68
CA PRO A 684 -7.30 -12.99 -11.81
C PRO A 684 -7.77 -11.63 -11.34
N GLU A 685 -6.94 -10.62 -11.55
CA GLU A 685 -7.36 -9.25 -11.33
C GLU A 685 -8.14 -8.79 -12.56
N THR A 686 -9.43 -8.99 -12.53
CA THR A 686 -10.35 -8.38 -13.47
C THR A 686 -11.41 -7.65 -12.68
N PHE A 687 -11.45 -6.35 -12.89
CA PHE A 687 -12.58 -5.53 -12.50
C PHE A 687 -13.51 -5.44 -13.71
N VAL A 688 -14.74 -5.68 -13.49
CA VAL A 688 -15.82 -5.34 -14.44
C VAL A 688 -16.78 -4.43 -13.73
#